data_1472fba7cb83080f89ca7fb5f8609d23
#
_entry.id   1472fba7cb83080f89ca7fb5f8609d23
#
_cell.length_a   1.000
_cell.length_b   1.000
_cell.length_c   1.000
_cell.angle_alpha   90.00
_cell.angle_beta   90.00
_cell.angle_gamma   90.00
#
_symmetry.space_group_name_H-M   'P 1'
#
loop_
_entity.id
_entity.type
_entity.pdbx_description
1 polymer ?
#
loop_
_entity_poly.entity_id
_entity_poly.type
_entity_poly.pdbx_seq_one_letter_code
_entity_poly.pdbx_strand_id
1 'polypeptide(L)'
;MRSNPKKIAFFLLKVVFSVGMVAFIFRKVIQRDGAEDLLSRLTDLHWAWVAAAIGMQLIAIGFSTVRWQRLLVGQGIFAPWRFLGGSIMIARFWGAFTPGGFTGFGGWRIYDVAKHTGKTARATATIGVEMILGQLAFGVVVMLGSIFGMRFIGTDGVLLVNAVFLGIIVVGLVFLAQPQLFLFLARFMPDGIRGRIQTLIDAVGAYRGKAGLLIQAAVLGVGTHAFNNLIYVCAARALGVELTLGEVFFASSLQILATLIPASINGIGLREAAAVALYTSPAVGLPLAVAVLIPTLGFACEMFVSAFGGVIFLMRKSGYDPKIRVEDADREKLAADAIEKAPREAWPNPWRGLSVGFSAGVLAGMLIGLAEAFAILFSSAGATGVRVFLYGPFAYGVFCAALGAGLGFATALSGRWMKRYALSEKDAFGYFVAAIFGLFVFALGAFRIRRDFFHEELVWKSAIGLAVLLGCAFVVSGVSAILARGIRSLVQKGAFGRLVRVPTAVGLLALVGLGLGVNVAMGDRVSRTGTTSGRATQGGNANNILFIVIDTLRADHLPAYGYDAGSTPNVDRFAQDAVRFDQAFTNSSWTRPSFASILTGRLPSSHGVMAKSDALPDSLTTLPEALKPHGYSTAGYATNFNVAPYFNFQQGFDDYYYLEPEFVLGADDASAKLLLMQFVRQRIERFRAAKGDVLPGTAYQDAEAVNRGLLGWIDDEAVAPWFLFVGYMDPHDPYFTHPYDGSGYARAAHQKPDPSEASALSALYDGEISYWDAEFGKLLDALRQRGLYDDLTIVVTSDHGEEFDEHGGFWHGTTLYDEQVRVPLFIKLPQNRRGGTVVRHWVQSIDLMPTVLGLVDAPVPEGVQGGDAFTGTDIIYAEESHEGNVLESVRELRGTDEYKLISANPGNPRGLEPIELYRVDLDPGETNNLADAQTDDVVATTKTLVKQRALANEDAVSADSVELDEDVAAHLEAIGYIER
;
A
#
# COMPACT_ATOMS: atom_id res chain seq x y z
N MET A 1 -28.04 -6.91 -50.52
CA MET A 1 -26.79 -6.13 -50.48
C MET A 1 -25.66 -6.94 -51.10
N ARG A 2 -25.26 -6.61 -52.34
CA ARG A 2 -24.10 -7.29 -52.96
C ARG A 2 -22.83 -6.75 -52.25
N SER A 3 -22.18 -7.61 -51.49
CA SER A 3 -20.92 -7.33 -50.81
C SER A 3 -19.80 -7.08 -51.83
N ASN A 4 -19.19 -5.89 -51.78
CA ASN A 4 -18.08 -5.54 -52.67
C ASN A 4 -16.88 -6.49 -52.35
N PRO A 5 -16.39 -7.30 -53.32
CA PRO A 5 -15.34 -8.28 -53.10
C PRO A 5 -14.05 -7.69 -52.50
N LYS A 6 -13.73 -6.43 -52.81
CA LYS A 6 -12.59 -5.71 -52.19
C LYS A 6 -12.75 -5.50 -50.67
N LYS A 7 -13.99 -5.32 -50.17
CA LYS A 7 -14.24 -5.20 -48.72
C LYS A 7 -14.11 -6.52 -48.00
N ILE A 8 -14.53 -7.64 -48.66
CA ILE A 8 -14.38 -9.00 -48.11
C ILE A 8 -12.90 -9.36 -48.09
N ALA A 9 -12.14 -9.14 -49.16
CA ALA A 9 -10.71 -9.39 -49.20
C ALA A 9 -9.94 -8.60 -48.11
N PHE A 10 -10.26 -7.34 -47.93
CA PHE A 10 -9.65 -6.51 -46.88
C PHE A 10 -10.01 -6.98 -45.48
N PHE A 11 -11.23 -7.47 -45.25
CA PHE A 11 -11.62 -8.08 -43.98
C PHE A 11 -10.87 -9.37 -43.70
N LEU A 12 -10.80 -10.26 -44.70
CA LEU A 12 -10.04 -11.52 -44.59
C LEU A 12 -8.56 -11.27 -44.29
N LEU A 13 -7.97 -10.26 -44.93
CA LEU A 13 -6.58 -9.84 -44.66
C LEU A 13 -6.39 -9.43 -43.17
N LYS A 14 -7.34 -8.70 -42.60
CA LYS A 14 -7.31 -8.33 -41.17
C LYS A 14 -7.47 -9.55 -40.24
N VAL A 15 -8.33 -10.51 -40.61
CA VAL A 15 -8.47 -11.77 -39.84
C VAL A 15 -7.14 -12.51 -39.82
N VAL A 16 -6.53 -12.71 -41.01
CA VAL A 16 -5.24 -13.42 -41.16
C VAL A 16 -4.15 -12.68 -40.38
N PHE A 17 -4.09 -11.35 -40.46
CA PHE A 17 -3.14 -10.54 -39.70
C PHE A 17 -3.34 -10.68 -38.19
N SER A 18 -4.59 -10.54 -37.68
CA SER A 18 -4.88 -10.67 -36.27
C SER A 18 -4.57 -12.04 -35.69
N VAL A 19 -5.02 -13.11 -36.39
CA VAL A 19 -4.77 -14.50 -35.96
C VAL A 19 -3.28 -14.83 -36.06
N GLY A 20 -2.61 -14.41 -37.15
CA GLY A 20 -1.17 -14.64 -37.33
C GLY A 20 -0.33 -13.94 -36.25
N MET A 21 -0.70 -12.75 -35.87
CA MET A 21 0.00 -11.97 -34.82
C MET A 21 -0.16 -12.61 -33.45
N VAL A 22 -1.39 -13.00 -33.09
CA VAL A 22 -1.66 -13.73 -31.85
C VAL A 22 -0.89 -15.05 -31.82
N ALA A 23 -0.97 -15.85 -32.87
CA ALA A 23 -0.26 -17.12 -32.98
C ALA A 23 1.26 -16.94 -32.85
N PHE A 24 1.81 -15.88 -33.46
CA PHE A 24 3.22 -15.52 -33.34
C PHE A 24 3.61 -15.16 -31.91
N ILE A 25 2.82 -14.32 -31.24
CA ILE A 25 3.07 -13.92 -29.85
C ILE A 25 3.01 -15.12 -28.92
N PHE A 26 1.93 -15.93 -28.96
CA PHE A 26 1.79 -17.12 -28.13
C PHE A 26 2.88 -18.18 -28.41
N ARG A 27 3.29 -18.35 -29.68
CA ARG A 27 4.42 -19.22 -30.03
C ARG A 27 5.70 -18.75 -29.32
N LYS A 28 5.98 -17.43 -29.30
CA LYS A 28 7.13 -16.88 -28.58
C LYS A 28 7.04 -17.08 -27.07
N VAL A 29 5.85 -16.92 -26.47
CA VAL A 29 5.63 -17.21 -25.05
C VAL A 29 5.95 -18.67 -24.74
N ILE A 30 5.38 -19.59 -25.48
CA ILE A 30 5.59 -21.05 -25.29
C ILE A 30 7.07 -21.43 -25.48
N GLN A 31 7.77 -20.77 -26.42
CA GLN A 31 9.21 -21.04 -26.65
C GLN A 31 10.11 -20.47 -25.55
N ARG A 32 9.73 -19.40 -24.89
CA ARG A 32 10.55 -18.70 -23.89
C ARG A 32 10.21 -19.10 -22.45
N ASP A 33 8.94 -19.09 -22.11
CA ASP A 33 8.46 -19.23 -20.73
C ASP A 33 7.83 -20.64 -20.50
N GLY A 34 7.59 -21.43 -21.55
CA GLY A 34 6.97 -22.77 -21.50
C GLY A 34 5.44 -22.73 -21.51
N ALA A 35 4.85 -23.87 -21.93
CA ALA A 35 3.38 -23.99 -21.94
C ALA A 35 2.82 -24.24 -20.52
N GLU A 36 3.61 -24.87 -19.65
CA GLU A 36 3.21 -25.20 -18.28
C GLU A 36 3.12 -23.94 -17.41
N ASP A 37 4.06 -23.00 -17.51
CA ASP A 37 4.00 -21.71 -16.80
C ASP A 37 2.77 -20.89 -17.21
N LEU A 38 2.46 -20.85 -18.51
CA LEU A 38 1.26 -20.16 -18.98
C LEU A 38 -0.04 -20.78 -18.42
N LEU A 39 -0.08 -22.12 -18.30
CA LEU A 39 -1.25 -22.82 -17.82
C LEU A 39 -1.41 -22.71 -16.30
N SER A 40 -0.32 -22.81 -15.54
CA SER A 40 -0.33 -22.63 -14.09
C SER A 40 -0.87 -21.25 -13.69
N ARG A 41 -0.39 -20.19 -14.33
CA ARG A 41 -0.90 -18.82 -14.07
C ARG A 41 -2.39 -18.63 -14.38
N LEU A 42 -2.94 -19.42 -15.28
CA LEU A 42 -4.38 -19.41 -15.58
C LEU A 42 -5.20 -20.25 -14.58
N THR A 43 -4.59 -21.25 -13.93
CA THR A 43 -5.23 -22.02 -12.86
C THR A 43 -5.23 -21.27 -11.54
N ASP A 44 -4.19 -20.48 -11.27
CA ASP A 44 -3.94 -19.77 -10.02
C ASP A 44 -4.53 -18.34 -9.99
N LEU A 45 -5.48 -18.06 -10.89
CA LEU A 45 -6.14 -16.77 -10.98
C LEU A 45 -6.90 -16.40 -9.68
N HIS A 46 -6.66 -15.20 -9.21
CA HIS A 46 -7.46 -14.60 -8.14
C HIS A 46 -8.85 -14.17 -8.67
N TRP A 47 -9.82 -15.06 -8.58
CA TRP A 47 -11.17 -14.91 -9.16
C TRP A 47 -11.94 -13.69 -8.64
N ALA A 48 -11.64 -13.20 -7.44
CA ALA A 48 -12.21 -11.96 -6.92
C ALA A 48 -11.87 -10.76 -7.81
N TRP A 49 -10.64 -10.68 -8.31
CA TRP A 49 -10.22 -9.62 -9.22
C TRP A 49 -10.80 -9.77 -10.61
N VAL A 50 -11.02 -10.99 -11.07
CA VAL A 50 -11.76 -11.24 -12.33
C VAL A 50 -13.21 -10.74 -12.20
N ALA A 51 -13.88 -11.02 -11.09
CA ALA A 51 -15.22 -10.50 -10.81
C ALA A 51 -15.21 -8.96 -10.72
N ALA A 52 -14.19 -8.37 -10.10
CA ALA A 52 -14.00 -6.92 -10.07
C ALA A 52 -13.83 -6.34 -11.49
N ALA A 53 -13.03 -6.95 -12.37
CA ALA A 53 -12.88 -6.54 -13.77
C ALA A 53 -14.22 -6.51 -14.52
N ILE A 54 -15.05 -7.54 -14.33
CA ILE A 54 -16.42 -7.59 -14.86
C ILE A 54 -17.28 -6.46 -14.28
N GLY A 55 -17.15 -6.18 -13.00
CA GLY A 55 -17.81 -5.06 -12.33
C GLY A 55 -17.41 -3.70 -12.92
N MET A 56 -16.10 -3.45 -13.14
CA MET A 56 -15.59 -2.23 -13.76
C MET A 56 -16.16 -2.05 -15.17
N GLN A 57 -16.26 -3.13 -15.95
CA GLN A 57 -16.87 -3.11 -17.27
C GLN A 57 -18.35 -2.69 -17.24
N LEU A 58 -19.13 -3.21 -16.28
CA LEU A 58 -20.54 -2.84 -16.12
C LEU A 58 -20.70 -1.37 -15.72
N ILE A 59 -19.83 -0.85 -14.86
CA ILE A 59 -19.79 0.55 -14.46
C ILE A 59 -19.47 1.44 -15.69
N ALA A 60 -18.46 1.08 -16.49
CA ALA A 60 -18.11 1.79 -17.72
C ALA A 60 -19.30 1.87 -18.70
N ILE A 61 -20.05 0.78 -18.84
CA ILE A 61 -21.28 0.74 -19.63
C ILE A 61 -22.36 1.65 -19.02
N GLY A 62 -22.47 1.71 -17.71
CA GLY A 62 -23.34 2.63 -16.99
C GLY A 62 -23.04 4.09 -17.32
N PHE A 63 -21.76 4.52 -17.23
CA PHE A 63 -21.31 5.85 -17.62
C PHE A 63 -21.62 6.17 -19.09
N SER A 64 -21.35 5.23 -19.99
CA SER A 64 -21.67 5.37 -21.41
C SER A 64 -23.17 5.51 -21.66
N THR A 65 -24.00 4.76 -20.93
CA THR A 65 -25.46 4.82 -21.03
C THR A 65 -26.00 6.19 -20.58
N VAL A 66 -25.55 6.69 -19.45
CA VAL A 66 -25.92 8.01 -18.93
C VAL A 66 -25.44 9.11 -19.86
N ARG A 67 -24.21 9.01 -20.38
CA ARG A 67 -23.67 9.95 -21.36
C ARG A 67 -24.56 10.05 -22.59
N TRP A 68 -24.91 8.92 -23.19
CA TRP A 68 -25.76 8.88 -24.37
C TRP A 68 -27.18 9.38 -24.08
N GLN A 69 -27.76 9.03 -22.93
CA GLN A 69 -29.06 9.55 -22.49
C GLN A 69 -29.03 11.09 -22.40
N ARG A 70 -27.96 11.69 -21.84
CA ARG A 70 -27.85 13.16 -21.77
C ARG A 70 -27.81 13.80 -23.14
N LEU A 71 -27.07 13.22 -24.09
CA LEU A 71 -27.01 13.72 -25.45
C LEU A 71 -28.38 13.59 -26.16
N LEU A 72 -29.11 12.48 -25.97
CA LEU A 72 -30.46 12.31 -26.52
C LEU A 72 -31.44 13.34 -25.94
N VAL A 73 -31.39 13.58 -24.64
CA VAL A 73 -32.19 14.62 -23.97
C VAL A 73 -31.91 16.00 -24.58
N GLY A 74 -30.64 16.30 -24.91
CA GLY A 74 -30.26 17.51 -25.63
C GLY A 74 -30.89 17.63 -27.03
N GLN A 75 -31.37 16.54 -27.61
CA GLN A 75 -32.11 16.51 -28.89
C GLN A 75 -33.63 16.33 -28.70
N GLY A 76 -34.15 16.51 -27.49
CA GLY A 76 -35.58 16.32 -27.19
C GLY A 76 -36.04 14.87 -27.22
N ILE A 77 -35.14 13.90 -27.11
CA ILE A 77 -35.45 12.46 -27.08
C ILE A 77 -35.28 11.92 -25.66
N PHE A 78 -36.36 11.52 -25.01
CA PHE A 78 -36.39 10.98 -23.64
C PHE A 78 -36.59 9.48 -23.68
N ALA A 79 -35.47 8.74 -23.61
CA ALA A 79 -35.46 7.28 -23.63
C ALA A 79 -35.15 6.73 -22.22
N PRO A 80 -35.84 5.64 -21.79
CA PRO A 80 -35.53 4.98 -20.52
C PRO A 80 -34.11 4.42 -20.49
N TRP A 81 -33.43 4.56 -19.36
CA TRP A 81 -32.03 4.08 -19.19
C TRP A 81 -31.89 2.57 -19.48
N ARG A 82 -32.89 1.76 -19.11
CA ARG A 82 -32.93 0.31 -19.37
C ARG A 82 -32.92 -0.02 -20.88
N PHE A 83 -33.63 0.76 -21.68
CA PHE A 83 -33.62 0.63 -23.12
C PHE A 83 -32.25 0.98 -23.70
N LEU A 84 -31.67 2.13 -23.25
CA LEU A 84 -30.39 2.61 -23.73
C LEU A 84 -29.25 1.70 -23.33
N GLY A 85 -29.21 1.22 -22.08
CA GLY A 85 -28.24 0.23 -21.61
C GLY A 85 -28.31 -1.08 -22.40
N GLY A 86 -29.52 -1.58 -22.61
CA GLY A 86 -29.72 -2.75 -23.47
C GLY A 86 -29.28 -2.53 -24.91
N SER A 87 -29.53 -1.33 -25.48
CA SER A 87 -29.09 -0.96 -26.83
C SER A 87 -27.56 -0.87 -26.93
N ILE A 88 -26.87 -0.35 -25.91
CA ILE A 88 -25.41 -0.33 -25.83
C ILE A 88 -24.86 -1.76 -25.75
N MET A 89 -25.43 -2.61 -24.92
CA MET A 89 -25.01 -4.02 -24.80
C MET A 89 -25.13 -4.75 -26.12
N ILE A 90 -26.28 -4.61 -26.83
CA ILE A 90 -26.46 -5.18 -28.17
C ILE A 90 -25.46 -4.60 -29.18
N ALA A 91 -25.21 -3.29 -29.10
CA ALA A 91 -24.23 -2.63 -29.96
C ALA A 91 -22.81 -3.14 -29.72
N ARG A 92 -22.43 -3.40 -28.46
CA ARG A 92 -21.14 -4.02 -28.09
C ARG A 92 -21.03 -5.44 -28.64
N PHE A 93 -22.07 -6.25 -28.50
CA PHE A 93 -22.11 -7.60 -29.08
C PHE A 93 -21.88 -7.57 -30.61
N TRP A 94 -22.67 -6.77 -31.36
CA TRP A 94 -22.46 -6.62 -32.79
C TRP A 94 -21.11 -6.01 -33.14
N GLY A 95 -20.64 -5.00 -32.38
CA GLY A 95 -19.34 -4.40 -32.58
C GLY A 95 -18.18 -5.37 -32.36
N ALA A 96 -18.32 -6.30 -31.44
CA ALA A 96 -17.32 -7.32 -31.15
C ALA A 96 -17.20 -8.39 -32.25
N PHE A 97 -18.35 -8.82 -32.80
CA PHE A 97 -18.42 -10.00 -33.71
C PHE A 97 -18.65 -9.66 -35.19
N THR A 98 -18.80 -8.36 -35.55
CA THR A 98 -19.02 -7.98 -36.95
C THR A 98 -17.84 -7.23 -37.57
N PRO A 99 -17.64 -7.43 -38.91
CA PRO A 99 -16.63 -6.66 -39.62
C PRO A 99 -16.91 -5.15 -39.59
N GLY A 100 -15.93 -4.38 -39.13
CA GLY A 100 -16.07 -2.94 -39.04
C GLY A 100 -16.42 -2.39 -37.64
N GLY A 101 -16.30 -3.21 -36.61
CA GLY A 101 -16.39 -2.93 -35.16
C GLY A 101 -17.02 -1.62 -34.72
N PHE A 102 -16.29 -0.54 -34.93
CA PHE A 102 -16.71 0.80 -34.51
C PHE A 102 -17.95 1.31 -35.25
N THR A 103 -18.11 1.03 -36.54
CA THR A 103 -19.31 1.39 -37.33
C THR A 103 -20.52 0.55 -36.94
N GLY A 104 -20.32 -0.70 -36.55
CA GLY A 104 -21.36 -1.59 -35.99
C GLY A 104 -21.91 -1.08 -34.68
N PHE A 105 -21.02 -0.65 -33.77
CA PHE A 105 -21.38 -0.12 -32.45
C PHE A 105 -22.24 1.16 -32.55
N GLY A 106 -21.82 2.14 -33.34
CA GLY A 106 -22.59 3.38 -33.56
C GLY A 106 -23.85 3.15 -34.38
N GLY A 107 -23.76 2.33 -35.42
CA GLY A 107 -24.86 2.06 -36.36
C GLY A 107 -26.06 1.39 -35.69
N TRP A 108 -25.86 0.39 -34.83
CA TRP A 108 -26.95 -0.23 -34.09
C TRP A 108 -27.66 0.76 -33.18
N ARG A 109 -26.94 1.61 -32.47
CA ARG A 109 -27.50 2.60 -31.56
C ARG A 109 -28.34 3.66 -32.28
N ILE A 110 -27.88 4.11 -33.44
CA ILE A 110 -28.65 5.00 -34.32
C ILE A 110 -29.91 4.30 -34.78
N TYR A 111 -29.80 3.07 -35.29
CA TYR A 111 -30.93 2.29 -35.79
C TYR A 111 -31.98 2.05 -34.69
N ASP A 112 -31.57 1.63 -33.50
CA ASP A 112 -32.48 1.28 -32.42
C ASP A 112 -33.28 2.49 -31.92
N VAL A 113 -32.66 3.65 -31.81
CA VAL A 113 -33.38 4.90 -31.46
C VAL A 113 -34.21 5.41 -32.63
N ALA A 114 -33.68 5.38 -33.85
CA ALA A 114 -34.41 5.85 -35.04
C ALA A 114 -35.67 5.00 -35.32
N LYS A 115 -35.59 3.68 -35.12
CA LYS A 115 -36.71 2.75 -35.29
C LYS A 115 -37.92 3.11 -34.41
N HIS A 116 -37.67 3.56 -33.19
CA HIS A 116 -38.71 3.85 -32.20
C HIS A 116 -39.13 5.33 -32.13
N THR A 117 -38.37 6.25 -32.77
CA THR A 117 -38.62 7.70 -32.72
C THR A 117 -38.95 8.31 -34.06
N GLY A 118 -38.59 7.64 -35.14
CA GLY A 118 -38.64 8.22 -36.52
C GLY A 118 -37.64 9.37 -36.77
N LYS A 119 -36.77 9.72 -35.79
CA LYS A 119 -35.87 10.90 -35.83
C LYS A 119 -34.42 10.50 -36.09
N THR A 120 -34.15 9.90 -37.27
CA THR A 120 -32.83 9.40 -37.63
C THR A 120 -31.74 10.44 -37.56
N ALA A 121 -31.97 11.66 -38.06
CA ALA A 121 -30.99 12.73 -38.06
C ALA A 121 -30.57 13.14 -36.64
N ARG A 122 -31.54 13.28 -35.73
CA ARG A 122 -31.26 13.60 -34.32
C ARG A 122 -30.47 12.46 -33.62
N ALA A 123 -30.81 11.18 -33.84
CA ALA A 123 -30.08 10.03 -33.33
C ALA A 123 -28.63 10.00 -33.85
N THR A 124 -28.42 10.28 -35.16
CA THR A 124 -27.09 10.34 -35.77
C THR A 124 -26.25 11.46 -35.15
N ALA A 125 -26.85 12.66 -34.95
CA ALA A 125 -26.19 13.80 -34.33
C ALA A 125 -25.67 13.45 -32.91
N THR A 126 -26.45 12.70 -32.11
CA THR A 126 -25.99 12.29 -30.76
C THR A 126 -24.76 11.40 -30.79
N ILE A 127 -24.70 10.44 -31.70
CA ILE A 127 -23.55 9.54 -31.85
C ILE A 127 -22.33 10.29 -32.39
N GLY A 128 -22.51 11.20 -33.35
CA GLY A 128 -21.43 12.04 -33.90
C GLY A 128 -20.75 12.89 -32.81
N VAL A 129 -21.54 13.58 -32.00
CA VAL A 129 -21.05 14.42 -30.91
C VAL A 129 -20.43 13.53 -29.79
N GLU A 130 -21.04 12.38 -29.49
CA GLU A 130 -20.51 11.44 -28.51
C GLU A 130 -19.12 10.91 -28.91
N MET A 131 -18.90 10.67 -30.19
CA MET A 131 -17.60 10.23 -30.71
C MET A 131 -16.53 11.30 -30.47
N ILE A 132 -16.81 12.56 -30.79
CA ILE A 132 -15.86 13.67 -30.59
C ILE A 132 -15.53 13.80 -29.08
N LEU A 133 -16.56 13.91 -28.25
CA LEU A 133 -16.40 14.03 -26.81
C LEU A 133 -15.71 12.81 -26.19
N GLY A 134 -15.92 11.60 -26.74
CA GLY A 134 -15.24 10.39 -26.35
C GLY A 134 -13.74 10.45 -26.60
N GLN A 135 -13.32 10.94 -27.77
CA GLN A 135 -11.88 11.08 -28.09
C GLN A 135 -11.22 12.16 -27.22
N LEU A 136 -11.89 13.28 -26.96
CA LEU A 136 -11.39 14.30 -26.04
C LEU A 136 -11.24 13.75 -24.62
N ALA A 137 -12.24 13.00 -24.15
CA ALA A 137 -12.21 12.34 -22.84
C ALA A 137 -11.10 11.29 -22.74
N PHE A 138 -10.89 10.52 -23.80
CA PHE A 138 -9.80 9.55 -23.87
C PHE A 138 -8.44 10.25 -23.82
N GLY A 139 -8.27 11.35 -24.57
CA GLY A 139 -7.06 12.16 -24.53
C GLY A 139 -6.73 12.67 -23.12
N VAL A 140 -7.73 13.12 -22.37
CA VAL A 140 -7.57 13.53 -20.96
C VAL A 140 -7.09 12.35 -20.10
N VAL A 141 -7.69 11.17 -20.28
CA VAL A 141 -7.32 9.97 -19.52
C VAL A 141 -5.89 9.52 -19.84
N VAL A 142 -5.48 9.57 -21.13
CA VAL A 142 -4.10 9.24 -21.53
C VAL A 142 -3.11 10.24 -20.94
N MET A 143 -3.43 11.55 -20.98
CA MET A 143 -2.56 12.59 -20.42
C MET A 143 -2.40 12.42 -18.90
N LEU A 144 -3.48 12.15 -18.17
CA LEU A 144 -3.41 11.86 -16.74
C LEU A 144 -2.64 10.57 -16.46
N GLY A 145 -2.86 9.53 -17.26
CA GLY A 145 -2.14 8.27 -17.14
C GLY A 145 -0.67 8.36 -17.52
N SER A 146 -0.28 9.28 -18.41
CA SER A 146 1.10 9.42 -18.88
C SER A 146 2.07 9.88 -17.80
N ILE A 147 1.57 10.49 -16.73
CA ILE A 147 2.36 10.85 -15.56
C ILE A 147 3.06 9.60 -14.98
N PHE A 148 2.38 8.45 -15.03
CA PHE A 148 2.91 7.15 -14.60
C PHE A 148 3.78 6.47 -15.66
N GLY A 149 3.88 7.09 -16.81
CA GLY A 149 4.60 6.53 -17.96
C GLY A 149 6.10 6.80 -17.96
N MET A 150 6.61 7.60 -17.03
CA MET A 150 8.03 7.99 -16.99
C MET A 150 8.96 6.79 -16.94
N ARG A 151 8.61 5.77 -16.16
CA ARG A 151 9.35 4.52 -16.04
C ARG A 151 9.41 3.73 -17.37
N PHE A 152 8.35 3.82 -18.20
CA PHE A 152 8.25 3.07 -19.46
C PHE A 152 8.90 3.77 -20.66
N ILE A 153 8.74 5.09 -20.76
CA ILE A 153 9.10 5.85 -21.98
C ILE A 153 9.99 7.08 -21.69
N GLY A 154 10.42 7.25 -20.45
CA GLY A 154 11.21 8.40 -20.03
C GLY A 154 10.44 9.72 -20.05
N THR A 155 11.05 10.78 -19.54
CA THR A 155 10.44 12.12 -19.47
C THR A 155 10.08 12.67 -20.84
N ASP A 156 10.97 12.52 -21.82
CA ASP A 156 10.77 13.01 -23.18
C ASP A 156 9.60 12.32 -23.89
N GLY A 157 9.46 11.01 -23.69
CA GLY A 157 8.33 10.24 -24.18
C GLY A 157 6.99 10.68 -23.57
N VAL A 158 6.97 10.94 -22.27
CA VAL A 158 5.79 11.50 -21.58
C VAL A 158 5.44 12.89 -22.11
N LEU A 159 6.42 13.76 -22.29
CA LEU A 159 6.19 15.11 -22.86
C LEU A 159 5.64 15.03 -24.29
N LEU A 160 6.15 14.12 -25.12
CA LEU A 160 5.67 13.92 -26.48
C LEU A 160 4.22 13.42 -26.49
N VAL A 161 3.89 12.40 -25.67
CA VAL A 161 2.51 11.90 -25.54
C VAL A 161 1.57 13.02 -25.11
N ASN A 162 1.93 13.79 -24.10
CA ASN A 162 1.12 14.91 -23.61
C ASN A 162 0.95 16.01 -24.68
N ALA A 163 2.01 16.37 -25.39
CA ALA A 163 1.94 17.38 -26.46
C ALA A 163 1.00 16.94 -27.59
N VAL A 164 1.07 15.68 -28.01
CA VAL A 164 0.19 15.12 -29.05
C VAL A 164 -1.28 15.15 -28.58
N PHE A 165 -1.58 14.64 -27.37
CA PHE A 165 -2.97 14.60 -26.89
C PHE A 165 -3.50 15.99 -26.55
N LEU A 166 -2.69 16.90 -26.04
CA LEU A 166 -3.06 18.30 -25.85
C LEU A 166 -3.43 18.94 -27.18
N GLY A 167 -2.63 18.71 -28.23
CA GLY A 167 -2.94 19.15 -29.61
C GLY A 167 -4.29 18.60 -30.08
N ILE A 168 -4.57 17.32 -29.91
CA ILE A 168 -5.85 16.70 -30.26
C ILE A 168 -7.01 17.33 -29.47
N ILE A 169 -6.83 17.58 -28.17
CA ILE A 169 -7.85 18.21 -27.32
C ILE A 169 -8.11 19.65 -27.80
N VAL A 170 -7.07 20.43 -28.02
CA VAL A 170 -7.20 21.82 -28.50
C VAL A 170 -7.92 21.85 -29.86
N VAL A 171 -7.51 21.02 -30.82
CA VAL A 171 -8.17 20.92 -32.12
C VAL A 171 -9.64 20.52 -31.96
N GLY A 172 -9.95 19.56 -31.11
CA GLY A 172 -11.31 19.12 -30.83
C GLY A 172 -12.15 20.20 -30.15
N LEU A 173 -11.61 20.96 -29.21
CA LEU A 173 -12.30 22.10 -28.58
C LEU A 173 -12.54 23.24 -29.56
N VAL A 174 -11.56 23.56 -30.43
CA VAL A 174 -11.73 24.54 -31.51
C VAL A 174 -12.81 24.07 -32.49
N PHE A 175 -12.85 22.77 -32.82
CA PHE A 175 -13.91 22.20 -33.66
C PHE A 175 -15.30 22.35 -33.03
N LEU A 176 -15.44 22.14 -31.74
CA LEU A 176 -16.71 22.32 -31.02
C LEU A 176 -17.11 23.81 -30.91
N ALA A 177 -16.15 24.68 -30.72
CA ALA A 177 -16.40 26.14 -30.57
C ALA A 177 -16.62 26.86 -31.91
N GLN A 178 -15.85 26.53 -32.93
CA GLN A 178 -15.79 27.19 -34.23
C GLN A 178 -15.80 26.19 -35.41
N PRO A 179 -16.87 25.38 -35.55
CA PRO A 179 -16.92 24.32 -36.56
C PRO A 179 -16.79 24.82 -38.00
N GLN A 180 -17.17 26.09 -38.24
CA GLN A 180 -17.10 26.69 -39.57
C GLN A 180 -15.65 26.85 -40.10
N LEU A 181 -14.67 27.00 -39.19
CA LEU A 181 -13.24 27.02 -39.56
C LEU A 181 -12.84 25.75 -40.31
N PHE A 182 -13.36 24.60 -39.88
CA PHE A 182 -13.06 23.32 -40.48
C PHE A 182 -13.74 23.11 -41.85
N LEU A 183 -14.85 23.76 -42.11
CA LEU A 183 -15.43 23.81 -43.46
C LEU A 183 -14.54 24.57 -44.46
N PHE A 184 -13.93 25.65 -44.01
CA PHE A 184 -12.97 26.38 -44.81
C PHE A 184 -11.77 25.53 -45.17
N LEU A 185 -11.24 24.79 -44.21
CA LEU A 185 -10.12 23.85 -44.44
C LEU A 185 -10.53 22.62 -45.28
N ALA A 186 -11.76 22.15 -45.11
CA ALA A 186 -12.27 20.97 -45.83
C ALA A 186 -12.47 21.21 -47.32
N ARG A 187 -12.48 22.46 -47.78
CA ARG A 187 -12.60 22.80 -49.24
C ARG A 187 -11.41 22.28 -50.06
N PHE A 188 -10.27 22.05 -49.42
CA PHE A 188 -9.07 21.52 -50.05
C PHE A 188 -8.99 19.96 -49.99
N MET A 189 -10.04 19.32 -49.46
CA MET A 189 -10.09 17.86 -49.29
C MET A 189 -11.01 17.20 -50.29
N PRO A 190 -10.83 15.89 -50.61
CA PRO A 190 -11.74 15.14 -51.48
C PRO A 190 -13.20 15.18 -50.97
N ASP A 191 -14.17 15.16 -51.93
CA ASP A 191 -15.60 15.30 -51.62
C ASP A 191 -16.13 14.31 -50.57
N GLY A 192 -15.63 13.09 -50.56
CA GLY A 192 -16.03 12.09 -49.57
C GLY A 192 -15.64 12.45 -48.13
N ILE A 193 -14.50 13.15 -47.91
CA ILE A 193 -14.04 13.63 -46.63
C ILE A 193 -14.82 14.90 -46.24
N ARG A 194 -15.00 15.81 -47.20
CA ARG A 194 -15.76 17.02 -47.01
C ARG A 194 -17.20 16.77 -46.57
N GLY A 195 -17.89 15.79 -47.18
CA GLY A 195 -19.25 15.38 -46.78
C GLY A 195 -19.33 14.83 -45.36
N ARG A 196 -18.29 14.11 -44.88
CA ARG A 196 -18.23 13.60 -43.49
C ARG A 196 -18.02 14.74 -42.51
N ILE A 197 -17.14 15.69 -42.81
CA ILE A 197 -16.90 16.87 -41.97
C ILE A 197 -18.18 17.72 -41.88
N GLN A 198 -18.91 17.92 -42.98
CA GLN A 198 -20.20 18.64 -42.98
C GLN A 198 -21.20 17.92 -42.04
N THR A 199 -21.32 16.61 -42.10
CA THR A 199 -22.22 15.82 -41.22
C THR A 199 -21.87 16.00 -39.74
N LEU A 200 -20.58 16.05 -39.41
CA LEU A 200 -20.12 16.29 -38.03
C LEU A 200 -20.41 17.73 -37.57
N ILE A 201 -20.23 18.70 -38.44
CA ILE A 201 -20.55 20.10 -38.15
C ILE A 201 -22.03 20.29 -37.88
N ASP A 202 -22.89 19.67 -38.69
CA ASP A 202 -24.33 19.69 -38.49
C ASP A 202 -24.73 19.05 -37.16
N ALA A 203 -24.04 17.94 -36.79
CA ALA A 203 -24.23 17.26 -35.52
C ALA A 203 -23.86 18.16 -34.33
N VAL A 204 -22.72 18.86 -34.40
CA VAL A 204 -22.28 19.82 -33.35
C VAL A 204 -23.22 21.03 -33.30
N GLY A 205 -23.65 21.53 -34.46
CA GLY A 205 -24.60 22.65 -34.55
C GLY A 205 -25.91 22.40 -33.82
N ALA A 206 -26.38 21.14 -33.77
CA ALA A 206 -27.57 20.74 -33.04
C ALA A 206 -27.47 20.88 -31.50
N TYR A 207 -26.24 21.10 -30.98
CA TYR A 207 -25.99 21.34 -29.55
C TYR A 207 -25.56 22.80 -29.26
N ARG A 208 -25.72 23.71 -30.23
CA ARG A 208 -25.37 25.12 -30.03
C ARG A 208 -26.18 25.72 -28.86
N GLY A 209 -25.50 26.39 -27.95
CA GLY A 209 -26.10 26.93 -26.73
C GLY A 209 -26.27 25.93 -25.56
N LYS A 210 -25.88 24.65 -25.74
CA LYS A 210 -26.01 23.60 -24.74
C LYS A 210 -24.64 23.18 -24.14
N ALA A 211 -23.73 24.17 -23.95
CA ALA A 211 -22.35 23.89 -23.48
C ALA A 211 -22.27 23.07 -22.16
N GLY A 212 -23.15 23.36 -21.19
CA GLY A 212 -23.18 22.61 -19.93
C GLY A 212 -23.53 21.12 -20.09
N LEU A 213 -24.26 20.75 -21.14
CA LEU A 213 -24.58 19.38 -21.48
C LEU A 213 -23.39 18.67 -22.15
N LEU A 214 -22.67 19.39 -23.01
CA LEU A 214 -21.45 18.86 -23.65
C LEU A 214 -20.35 18.61 -22.62
N ILE A 215 -20.16 19.52 -21.66
CA ILE A 215 -19.22 19.35 -20.55
C ILE A 215 -19.59 18.10 -19.72
N GLN A 216 -20.87 17.92 -19.37
CA GLN A 216 -21.32 16.73 -18.65
C GLN A 216 -21.06 15.45 -19.43
N ALA A 217 -21.32 15.47 -20.74
CA ALA A 217 -21.06 14.30 -21.58
C ALA A 217 -19.54 14.01 -21.71
N ALA A 218 -18.69 15.04 -21.74
CA ALA A 218 -17.24 14.88 -21.72
C ALA A 218 -16.76 14.25 -20.40
N VAL A 219 -17.21 14.75 -19.25
CA VAL A 219 -16.87 14.21 -17.94
C VAL A 219 -17.31 12.75 -17.78
N LEU A 220 -18.54 12.43 -18.23
CA LEU A 220 -19.01 11.03 -18.28
C LEU A 220 -18.16 10.17 -19.22
N GLY A 221 -17.59 10.77 -20.25
CA GLY A 221 -16.62 10.14 -21.14
C GLY A 221 -15.32 9.77 -20.42
N VAL A 222 -14.78 10.69 -19.64
CA VAL A 222 -13.59 10.42 -18.80
C VAL A 222 -13.85 9.24 -17.87
N GLY A 223 -15.00 9.23 -17.16
CA GLY A 223 -15.39 8.10 -16.33
C GLY A 223 -15.47 6.78 -17.12
N THR A 224 -16.06 6.79 -18.32
CA THR A 224 -16.12 5.60 -19.18
C THR A 224 -14.73 5.03 -19.46
N HIS A 225 -13.76 5.90 -19.85
CA HIS A 225 -12.41 5.46 -20.21
C HIS A 225 -11.58 5.07 -18.96
N ALA A 226 -11.74 5.77 -17.86
CA ALA A 226 -11.09 5.43 -16.61
C ALA A 226 -11.49 4.00 -16.14
N PHE A 227 -12.79 3.70 -16.10
CA PHE A 227 -13.26 2.37 -15.71
C PHE A 227 -12.89 1.28 -16.73
N ASN A 228 -12.77 1.61 -18.01
CA ASN A 228 -12.22 0.67 -19.00
C ASN A 228 -10.75 0.34 -18.73
N ASN A 229 -9.93 1.30 -18.30
CA ASN A 229 -8.53 1.03 -17.92
C ASN A 229 -8.44 0.21 -16.63
N LEU A 230 -9.32 0.45 -15.65
CA LEU A 230 -9.35 -0.33 -14.41
C LEU A 230 -9.65 -1.82 -14.63
N ILE A 231 -10.23 -2.21 -15.76
CA ILE A 231 -10.39 -3.63 -16.13
C ILE A 231 -9.02 -4.31 -16.21
N TYR A 232 -8.05 -3.65 -16.83
CA TYR A 232 -6.70 -4.18 -17.01
C TYR A 232 -5.90 -4.17 -15.71
N VAL A 233 -6.16 -3.19 -14.83
CA VAL A 233 -5.62 -3.20 -13.47
C VAL A 233 -6.11 -4.43 -12.70
N CYS A 234 -7.42 -4.68 -12.73
CA CYS A 234 -7.99 -5.88 -12.11
C CYS A 234 -7.45 -7.17 -12.76
N ALA A 235 -7.20 -7.17 -14.08
CA ALA A 235 -6.60 -8.31 -14.77
C ALA A 235 -5.15 -8.55 -14.34
N ALA A 236 -4.35 -7.51 -14.15
CA ALA A 236 -2.99 -7.61 -13.61
C ALA A 236 -3.01 -8.20 -12.19
N ARG A 237 -3.85 -7.67 -11.31
CA ARG A 237 -4.02 -8.19 -9.95
C ARG A 237 -4.55 -9.63 -9.90
N ALA A 238 -5.41 -10.01 -10.86
CA ALA A 238 -5.88 -11.39 -10.98
C ALA A 238 -4.74 -12.37 -11.30
N LEU A 239 -3.67 -11.91 -11.94
CA LEU A 239 -2.47 -12.66 -12.29
C LEU A 239 -1.35 -12.54 -11.24
N GLY A 240 -1.62 -11.93 -10.06
CA GLY A 240 -0.62 -11.72 -9.01
C GLY A 240 0.46 -10.68 -9.35
N VAL A 241 0.18 -9.74 -10.26
CA VAL A 241 1.18 -8.74 -10.70
C VAL A 241 1.16 -7.53 -9.77
N GLU A 242 2.29 -7.15 -9.24
CA GLU A 242 2.49 -6.06 -8.29
C GLU A 242 2.88 -4.71 -8.93
N LEU A 243 2.48 -4.47 -10.16
CA LEU A 243 2.60 -3.13 -10.74
C LEU A 243 1.65 -2.15 -10.08
N THR A 244 2.08 -0.90 -9.94
CA THR A 244 1.23 0.17 -9.42
C THR A 244 0.00 0.38 -10.30
N LEU A 245 -1.09 0.82 -9.71
CA LEU A 245 -2.33 1.14 -10.43
C LEU A 245 -2.07 2.08 -11.61
N GLY A 246 -1.18 3.06 -11.41
CA GLY A 246 -0.83 4.03 -12.42
C GLY A 246 -0.08 3.47 -13.61
N GLU A 247 0.88 2.60 -13.37
CA GLU A 247 1.66 1.93 -14.43
C GLU A 247 0.76 1.09 -15.33
N VAL A 248 -0.10 0.24 -14.73
CA VAL A 248 -1.06 -0.55 -15.51
C VAL A 248 -2.06 0.35 -16.23
N PHE A 249 -2.51 1.43 -15.60
CA PHE A 249 -3.42 2.41 -16.19
C PHE A 249 -2.81 3.12 -17.40
N PHE A 250 -1.54 3.52 -17.31
CA PHE A 250 -0.80 4.08 -18.45
C PHE A 250 -0.63 3.05 -19.57
N ALA A 251 -0.10 1.87 -19.25
CA ALA A 251 0.12 0.83 -20.22
C ALA A 251 -1.18 0.41 -20.93
N SER A 252 -2.29 0.27 -20.18
CA SER A 252 -3.60 -0.05 -20.76
C SER A 252 -4.14 1.06 -21.65
N SER A 253 -3.88 2.34 -21.32
CA SER A 253 -4.24 3.45 -22.19
C SER A 253 -3.54 3.38 -23.54
N LEU A 254 -2.25 3.05 -23.60
CA LEU A 254 -1.50 2.87 -24.83
C LEU A 254 -1.93 1.60 -25.60
N GLN A 255 -2.25 0.51 -24.88
CA GLN A 255 -2.84 -0.69 -25.48
C GLN A 255 -4.18 -0.38 -26.17
N ILE A 256 -5.06 0.41 -25.52
CA ILE A 256 -6.33 0.85 -26.08
C ILE A 256 -6.07 1.74 -27.32
N LEU A 257 -5.08 2.63 -27.25
CA LEU A 257 -4.68 3.46 -28.40
C LEU A 257 -4.27 2.60 -29.60
N ALA A 258 -3.50 1.53 -29.38
CA ALA A 258 -3.10 0.59 -30.41
C ALA A 258 -4.32 -0.08 -31.11
N THR A 259 -5.44 -0.23 -30.41
CA THR A 259 -6.67 -0.79 -30.99
C THR A 259 -7.35 0.14 -32.02
N LEU A 260 -7.04 1.44 -32.00
CA LEU A 260 -7.56 2.42 -32.97
C LEU A 260 -6.90 2.28 -34.34
N ILE A 261 -5.76 1.60 -34.44
CA ILE A 261 -5.07 1.33 -35.72
C ILE A 261 -5.90 0.32 -36.51
N PRO A 262 -6.38 0.72 -37.72
CA PRO A 262 -7.33 -0.12 -38.50
C PRO A 262 -6.68 -1.33 -39.22
N ALA A 263 -5.57 -1.84 -38.69
CA ALA A 263 -4.86 -2.99 -39.28
C ALA A 263 -5.35 -4.35 -38.75
N SER A 264 -5.98 -4.39 -37.55
CA SER A 264 -6.46 -5.61 -36.92
C SER A 264 -7.97 -5.59 -36.65
N ILE A 265 -8.53 -6.73 -36.22
CA ILE A 265 -9.92 -6.82 -35.77
C ILE A 265 -9.97 -6.55 -34.29
N ASN A 266 -10.67 -5.49 -33.87
CA ASN A 266 -10.81 -5.06 -32.48
C ASN A 266 -9.48 -4.93 -31.72
N GLY A 267 -8.38 -4.64 -32.43
CA GLY A 267 -7.06 -4.49 -31.82
C GLY A 267 -6.37 -5.82 -31.44
N ILE A 268 -6.98 -6.97 -31.75
CA ILE A 268 -6.41 -8.29 -31.46
C ILE A 268 -5.03 -8.43 -32.14
N GLY A 269 -4.02 -8.81 -31.36
CA GLY A 269 -2.62 -8.85 -31.74
C GLY A 269 -1.86 -7.55 -31.54
N LEU A 270 -2.41 -6.40 -31.90
CA LEU A 270 -1.77 -5.09 -31.71
C LEU A 270 -1.77 -4.66 -30.25
N ARG A 271 -2.85 -4.94 -29.52
CA ARG A 271 -2.96 -4.65 -28.08
C ARG A 271 -1.96 -5.51 -27.30
N GLU A 272 -1.88 -6.81 -27.57
CA GLU A 272 -0.93 -7.73 -26.95
C GLU A 272 0.52 -7.33 -27.27
N ALA A 273 0.80 -6.92 -28.51
CA ALA A 273 2.12 -6.44 -28.91
C ALA A 273 2.52 -5.15 -28.18
N ALA A 274 1.59 -4.20 -28.02
CA ALA A 274 1.83 -2.98 -27.26
C ALA A 274 2.07 -3.30 -25.78
N ALA A 275 1.34 -4.23 -25.19
CA ALA A 275 1.53 -4.68 -23.83
C ALA A 275 2.91 -5.33 -23.64
N VAL A 276 3.29 -6.23 -24.54
CA VAL A 276 4.62 -6.86 -24.51
C VAL A 276 5.72 -5.79 -24.56
N ALA A 277 5.62 -4.83 -25.48
CA ALA A 277 6.63 -3.78 -25.61
C ALA A 277 6.80 -2.94 -24.33
N LEU A 278 5.71 -2.72 -23.59
CA LEU A 278 5.72 -1.93 -22.36
C LEU A 278 6.16 -2.79 -21.16
N TYR A 279 5.50 -3.89 -20.90
CA TYR A 279 5.69 -4.67 -19.68
C TYR A 279 6.99 -5.49 -19.66
N THR A 280 7.55 -5.87 -20.84
CA THR A 280 8.86 -6.54 -20.90
C THR A 280 10.03 -5.57 -21.08
N SER A 281 9.80 -4.25 -20.99
CA SER A 281 10.87 -3.25 -21.05
C SER A 281 11.84 -3.46 -19.87
N PRO A 282 13.14 -3.10 -20.01
CA PRO A 282 14.13 -3.29 -18.95
C PRO A 282 13.75 -2.59 -17.62
N ALA A 283 12.95 -1.54 -17.71
CA ALA A 283 12.49 -0.80 -16.54
C ALA A 283 11.37 -1.49 -15.74
N VAL A 284 10.66 -2.46 -16.36
CA VAL A 284 9.52 -3.16 -15.71
C VAL A 284 9.81 -4.65 -15.54
N GLY A 285 10.43 -5.28 -16.54
CA GLY A 285 10.98 -6.63 -16.47
C GLY A 285 10.00 -7.78 -16.31
N LEU A 286 8.69 -7.58 -16.58
CA LEU A 286 7.71 -8.68 -16.44
C LEU A 286 8.00 -9.85 -17.40
N PRO A 287 7.71 -11.10 -16.97
CA PRO A 287 7.76 -12.27 -17.84
C PRO A 287 6.86 -12.08 -19.06
N LEU A 288 7.28 -12.62 -20.21
CA LEU A 288 6.55 -12.47 -21.47
C LEU A 288 5.13 -13.06 -21.38
N ALA A 289 4.96 -14.17 -20.68
CA ALA A 289 3.66 -14.79 -20.44
C ALA A 289 2.69 -13.83 -19.73
N VAL A 290 3.14 -13.20 -18.66
CA VAL A 290 2.35 -12.23 -17.88
C VAL A 290 1.99 -11.01 -18.71
N ALA A 291 2.98 -10.45 -19.43
CA ALA A 291 2.79 -9.30 -20.31
C ALA A 291 1.71 -9.51 -21.38
N VAL A 292 1.54 -10.76 -21.86
CA VAL A 292 0.50 -11.17 -22.83
C VAL A 292 -0.84 -11.46 -22.11
N LEU A 293 -0.79 -12.08 -20.93
CA LEU A 293 -2.01 -12.48 -20.22
C LEU A 293 -2.81 -11.29 -19.68
N ILE A 294 -2.18 -10.21 -19.25
CA ILE A 294 -2.88 -9.01 -18.73
C ILE A 294 -3.89 -8.48 -19.76
N PRO A 295 -3.50 -8.10 -20.99
CA PRO A 295 -4.45 -7.61 -21.99
C PRO A 295 -5.44 -8.69 -22.46
N THR A 296 -5.02 -9.94 -22.50
CA THR A 296 -5.86 -11.05 -22.93
C THR A 296 -6.98 -11.31 -21.93
N LEU A 297 -6.68 -11.35 -20.63
CA LEU A 297 -7.66 -11.53 -19.55
C LEU A 297 -8.63 -10.35 -19.46
N GLY A 298 -8.11 -9.10 -19.52
CA GLY A 298 -8.94 -7.90 -19.55
C GLY A 298 -9.94 -7.92 -20.71
N PHE A 299 -9.48 -8.28 -21.90
CA PHE A 299 -10.35 -8.42 -23.07
C PHE A 299 -11.34 -9.58 -22.94
N ALA A 300 -10.95 -10.69 -22.36
CA ALA A 300 -11.86 -11.80 -22.11
C ALA A 300 -13.03 -11.37 -21.20
N CYS A 301 -12.75 -10.59 -20.16
CA CYS A 301 -13.79 -9.98 -19.29
C CYS A 301 -14.72 -9.04 -20.08
N GLU A 302 -14.17 -8.19 -20.97
CA GLU A 302 -14.96 -7.33 -21.84
C GLU A 302 -15.86 -8.13 -22.79
N MET A 303 -15.33 -9.20 -23.40
CA MET A 303 -16.06 -10.07 -24.30
C MET A 303 -17.15 -10.86 -23.59
N PHE A 304 -16.86 -11.34 -22.38
CA PHE A 304 -17.86 -12.02 -21.54
C PHE A 304 -19.06 -11.13 -21.29
N VAL A 305 -18.85 -9.88 -20.86
CA VAL A 305 -19.95 -8.92 -20.63
C VAL A 305 -20.66 -8.58 -21.95
N SER A 306 -19.93 -8.42 -23.06
CA SER A 306 -20.50 -8.09 -24.37
C SER A 306 -21.36 -9.22 -24.92
N ALA A 307 -21.08 -10.48 -24.59
CA ALA A 307 -21.90 -11.65 -25.01
C ALA A 307 -23.34 -11.56 -24.51
N PHE A 308 -23.57 -10.99 -23.30
CA PHE A 308 -24.94 -10.76 -22.78
C PHE A 308 -25.74 -9.82 -23.67
N GLY A 309 -25.12 -8.99 -24.49
CA GLY A 309 -25.80 -8.18 -25.50
C GLY A 309 -26.51 -9.03 -26.55
N GLY A 310 -25.95 -10.19 -26.91
CA GLY A 310 -26.59 -11.17 -27.80
C GLY A 310 -27.85 -11.78 -27.16
N VAL A 311 -27.77 -12.10 -25.87
CA VAL A 311 -28.95 -12.60 -25.11
C VAL A 311 -30.04 -11.54 -25.07
N ILE A 312 -29.71 -10.29 -24.77
CA ILE A 312 -30.67 -9.17 -24.75
C ILE A 312 -31.28 -8.98 -26.14
N PHE A 313 -30.49 -9.12 -27.20
CA PHE A 313 -30.99 -9.03 -28.57
C PHE A 313 -32.02 -10.11 -28.87
N LEU A 314 -31.77 -11.35 -28.51
CA LEU A 314 -32.69 -12.47 -28.71
C LEU A 314 -33.95 -12.35 -27.86
N MET A 315 -33.84 -11.77 -26.66
CA MET A 315 -35.00 -11.55 -25.77
C MET A 315 -35.89 -10.41 -26.21
N ARG A 316 -35.45 -9.48 -27.04
CA ARG A 316 -36.24 -8.35 -27.56
C ARG A 316 -37.24 -8.85 -28.63
N LYS A 317 -38.50 -9.01 -28.23
CA LYS A 317 -39.60 -9.44 -29.14
C LYS A 317 -39.84 -8.36 -30.22
N SER A 318 -40.42 -8.77 -31.35
CA SER A 318 -40.71 -7.88 -32.49
C SER A 318 -41.68 -6.72 -32.20
N GLY A 319 -42.47 -6.79 -31.13
CA GLY A 319 -43.41 -5.75 -30.66
C GLY A 319 -42.91 -4.98 -29.43
N TYR A 320 -41.57 -4.99 -29.11
CA TYR A 320 -41.04 -4.28 -27.96
C TYR A 320 -41.20 -2.76 -28.10
N ASP A 321 -41.95 -2.14 -27.18
CA ASP A 321 -42.13 -0.68 -27.05
C ASP A 321 -41.36 -0.15 -25.86
N PRO A 322 -40.26 0.64 -26.10
CA PRO A 322 -39.45 1.19 -25.02
C PRO A 322 -40.04 2.45 -24.34
N LYS A 323 -41.25 2.90 -24.69
CA LYS A 323 -41.91 4.10 -24.15
C LYS A 323 -41.04 5.36 -24.26
N ILE A 324 -40.47 5.62 -25.44
CA ILE A 324 -39.67 6.82 -25.72
C ILE A 324 -40.58 8.01 -25.95
N ARG A 325 -40.33 9.14 -25.30
CA ARG A 325 -40.98 10.42 -25.55
C ARG A 325 -40.13 11.29 -26.44
N VAL A 326 -40.73 11.94 -27.43
CA VAL A 326 -40.09 12.94 -28.28
C VAL A 326 -40.82 14.29 -28.09
N GLU A 327 -40.09 15.31 -27.73
CA GLU A 327 -40.64 16.66 -27.56
C GLU A 327 -40.23 17.54 -28.77
N ASP A 328 -41.18 18.29 -29.30
CA ASP A 328 -40.95 19.31 -30.30
C ASP A 328 -40.56 20.64 -29.61
N ALA A 329 -39.75 21.46 -30.27
CA ALA A 329 -39.04 22.62 -29.71
C ALA A 329 -39.85 23.72 -29.01
N ASP A 330 -41.19 23.69 -29.16
CA ASP A 330 -42.04 24.74 -28.59
C ASP A 330 -42.31 24.62 -27.07
N ARG A 331 -42.06 23.47 -26.46
CA ARG A 331 -42.26 23.30 -25.02
C ARG A 331 -41.09 23.80 -24.15
N GLU A 332 -39.90 23.97 -24.70
CA GLU A 332 -38.74 24.51 -23.95
C GLU A 332 -38.97 25.99 -23.52
N LYS A 333 -39.69 26.78 -24.30
CA LYS A 333 -40.10 28.14 -23.91
C LYS A 333 -41.12 28.18 -22.77
N LEU A 334 -42.08 27.27 -22.76
CA LEU A 334 -43.10 27.17 -21.70
C LEU A 334 -42.52 26.67 -20.38
N ALA A 335 -41.49 25.79 -20.37
CA ALA A 335 -40.81 25.33 -19.17
C ALA A 335 -39.91 26.44 -18.56
N ALA A 336 -39.26 27.25 -19.38
CA ALA A 336 -38.45 28.40 -18.92
C ALA A 336 -39.33 29.47 -18.25
N ASP A 337 -40.50 29.78 -18.83
CA ASP A 337 -41.47 30.73 -18.28
C ASP A 337 -42.14 30.22 -16.96
N ALA A 338 -42.30 28.91 -16.81
CA ALA A 338 -42.85 28.31 -15.59
C ALA A 338 -41.89 28.37 -14.40
N ILE A 339 -40.55 28.26 -14.67
CA ILE A 339 -39.50 28.36 -13.64
C ILE A 339 -39.36 29.82 -13.15
N GLU A 340 -39.62 30.80 -14.01
CA GLU A 340 -39.55 32.24 -13.67
C GLU A 340 -40.72 32.70 -12.77
N LYS A 341 -41.83 31.99 -12.79
CA LYS A 341 -43.07 32.27 -12.04
C LYS A 341 -43.29 31.53 -10.74
N ALA A 342 -42.37 30.60 -10.33
CA ALA A 342 -42.50 29.86 -9.07
C ALA A 342 -42.29 30.82 -7.87
N PRO A 343 -43.12 30.70 -6.78
CA PRO A 343 -42.92 31.51 -5.58
C PRO A 343 -41.53 31.24 -5.00
N ARG A 344 -40.73 32.27 -4.86
CA ARG A 344 -39.39 32.21 -4.23
C ARG A 344 -39.57 32.01 -2.71
N GLU A 345 -39.42 30.79 -2.21
CA GLU A 345 -39.35 30.54 -0.79
C GLU A 345 -38.20 31.34 -0.15
N ALA A 346 -38.46 31.95 0.98
CA ALA A 346 -37.45 32.72 1.69
C ALA A 346 -36.37 31.75 2.18
N TRP A 347 -35.10 32.10 1.92
CA TRP A 347 -33.97 31.32 2.46
C TRP A 347 -34.05 31.28 3.98
N PRO A 348 -33.77 30.10 4.61
CA PRO A 348 -33.89 29.98 6.04
C PRO A 348 -32.93 30.90 6.83
N ASN A 349 -33.24 31.09 8.10
CA ASN A 349 -32.38 31.84 8.99
C ASN A 349 -31.01 31.15 9.17
N PRO A 350 -29.97 31.85 9.69
CA PRO A 350 -28.62 31.31 9.85
C PRO A 350 -28.57 29.97 10.58
N TRP A 351 -29.42 29.71 11.57
CA TRP A 351 -29.48 28.44 12.30
C TRP A 351 -29.96 27.27 11.46
N ARG A 352 -30.91 27.50 10.55
CA ARG A 352 -31.29 26.48 9.58
C ARG A 352 -30.21 26.26 8.53
N GLY A 353 -29.51 27.33 8.10
CA GLY A 353 -28.34 27.21 7.25
C GLY A 353 -27.26 26.35 7.88
N LEU A 354 -26.95 26.59 9.17
CA LEU A 354 -26.03 25.78 9.94
C LEU A 354 -26.46 24.29 9.98
N SER A 355 -27.74 24.02 10.24
CA SER A 355 -28.26 22.64 10.32
C SER A 355 -28.19 21.89 8.99
N VAL A 356 -28.54 22.55 7.89
CA VAL A 356 -28.42 21.98 6.52
C VAL A 356 -26.97 21.73 6.15
N GLY A 357 -26.09 22.69 6.47
CA GLY A 357 -24.66 22.57 6.25
C GLY A 357 -24.01 21.47 7.07
N PHE A 358 -24.37 21.34 8.35
CA PHE A 358 -23.91 20.27 9.22
C PHE A 358 -24.26 18.89 8.63
N SER A 359 -25.54 18.68 8.28
CA SER A 359 -25.99 17.40 7.70
C SER A 359 -25.32 17.10 6.35
N ALA A 360 -25.08 18.14 5.54
CA ALA A 360 -24.35 18.01 4.28
C ALA A 360 -22.88 17.65 4.52
N GLY A 361 -22.24 18.27 5.52
CA GLY A 361 -20.87 17.98 5.92
C GLY A 361 -20.69 16.53 6.37
N VAL A 362 -21.61 16.02 7.21
CA VAL A 362 -21.60 14.60 7.63
C VAL A 362 -21.62 13.68 6.41
N LEU A 363 -22.58 13.86 5.50
CA LEU A 363 -22.68 12.99 4.34
C LEU A 363 -21.45 13.11 3.41
N ALA A 364 -20.96 14.34 3.18
CA ALA A 364 -19.75 14.55 2.38
C ALA A 364 -18.54 13.86 2.99
N GLY A 365 -18.31 14.04 4.32
CA GLY A 365 -17.22 13.44 5.04
C GLY A 365 -17.27 11.91 5.01
N MET A 366 -18.45 11.30 5.20
CA MET A 366 -18.60 9.85 5.10
C MET A 366 -18.25 9.34 3.69
N LEU A 367 -18.64 10.06 2.64
CA LEU A 367 -18.29 9.70 1.26
C LEU A 367 -16.80 9.86 0.97
N ILE A 368 -16.16 10.90 1.52
CA ILE A 368 -14.72 11.12 1.42
C ILE A 368 -13.96 9.99 2.13
N GLY A 369 -14.33 9.70 3.37
CA GLY A 369 -13.70 8.63 4.16
C GLY A 369 -13.85 7.26 3.51
N LEU A 370 -15.00 6.95 2.90
CA LEU A 370 -15.18 5.73 2.12
C LEU A 370 -14.30 5.72 0.86
N ALA A 371 -14.24 6.85 0.13
CA ALA A 371 -13.43 6.92 -1.08
C ALA A 371 -11.95 6.74 -0.79
N GLU A 372 -11.45 7.33 0.30
CA GLU A 372 -10.06 7.17 0.72
C GLU A 372 -9.78 5.77 1.28
N ALA A 373 -10.70 5.18 2.06
CA ALA A 373 -10.58 3.80 2.51
C ALA A 373 -10.45 2.82 1.33
N PHE A 374 -11.25 3.02 0.27
CA PHE A 374 -11.07 2.27 -0.97
C PHE A 374 -9.71 2.54 -1.63
N ALA A 375 -9.27 3.81 -1.68
CA ALA A 375 -7.97 4.14 -2.27
C ALA A 375 -6.82 3.47 -1.51
N ILE A 376 -6.85 3.45 -0.18
CA ILE A 376 -5.85 2.77 0.67
C ILE A 376 -5.86 1.25 0.39
N LEU A 377 -7.02 0.63 0.35
CA LEU A 377 -7.14 -0.81 0.07
C LEU A 377 -6.58 -1.20 -1.31
N PHE A 378 -6.70 -0.30 -2.30
CA PHE A 378 -6.23 -0.55 -3.67
C PHE A 378 -4.79 -0.10 -3.94
N SER A 379 -4.19 0.73 -3.07
CA SER A 379 -2.84 1.28 -3.27
C SER A 379 -1.74 0.50 -2.55
N SER A 380 -2.03 -0.17 -1.45
CA SER A 380 -1.01 -0.86 -0.66
C SER A 380 -1.16 -2.38 -0.76
N ALA A 381 -0.14 -3.06 -1.26
CA ALA A 381 0.06 -4.46 -0.99
C ALA A 381 0.17 -4.63 0.53
N GLY A 382 -0.78 -5.33 1.14
CA GLY A 382 -0.69 -5.74 2.54
C GLY A 382 -1.51 -4.94 3.57
N ALA A 383 -2.20 -3.85 3.25
CA ALA A 383 -3.11 -3.23 4.22
C ALA A 383 -4.35 -4.13 4.44
N THR A 384 -4.30 -4.94 5.46
CA THR A 384 -5.41 -5.83 5.87
C THR A 384 -6.17 -5.19 7.03
N GLY A 385 -7.21 -4.44 6.75
CA GLY A 385 -8.05 -3.91 7.82
C GLY A 385 -9.40 -3.45 7.32
N VAL A 386 -10.48 -4.05 7.83
CA VAL A 386 -11.86 -3.60 7.57
C VAL A 386 -12.21 -2.36 8.40
N ARG A 387 -11.41 -2.01 9.43
CA ARG A 387 -11.66 -0.86 10.33
C ARG A 387 -11.67 0.46 9.56
N VAL A 388 -10.80 0.62 8.57
CA VAL A 388 -10.70 1.84 7.75
C VAL A 388 -12.04 2.23 7.11
N PHE A 389 -12.92 1.25 6.78
CA PHE A 389 -14.26 1.51 6.25
C PHE A 389 -15.27 2.05 7.28
N LEU A 390 -14.97 1.94 8.56
CA LEU A 390 -15.74 2.55 9.63
C LEU A 390 -15.05 3.82 10.12
N TYR A 391 -13.72 3.76 10.28
CA TYR A 391 -12.92 4.85 10.82
C TYR A 391 -12.91 6.07 9.89
N GLY A 392 -12.64 5.89 8.60
CA GLY A 392 -12.63 6.96 7.61
C GLY A 392 -13.96 7.72 7.56
N PRO A 393 -15.10 7.05 7.31
CA PRO A 393 -16.41 7.71 7.33
C PRO A 393 -16.73 8.41 8.66
N PHE A 394 -16.33 7.86 9.79
CA PHE A 394 -16.55 8.49 11.09
C PHE A 394 -15.68 9.76 11.24
N ALA A 395 -14.37 9.66 11.08
CA ALA A 395 -13.43 10.76 11.27
C ALA A 395 -13.73 11.94 10.31
N TYR A 396 -13.83 11.66 9.01
CA TYR A 396 -14.19 12.68 8.02
C TYR A 396 -15.62 13.19 8.20
N GLY A 397 -16.54 12.33 8.62
CA GLY A 397 -17.93 12.72 8.91
C GLY A 397 -18.00 13.77 10.01
N VAL A 398 -17.27 13.58 11.11
CA VAL A 398 -17.17 14.54 12.22
C VAL A 398 -16.48 15.84 11.78
N PHE A 399 -15.34 15.72 11.13
CA PHE A 399 -14.57 16.89 10.67
C PHE A 399 -15.35 17.74 9.67
N CYS A 400 -15.92 17.12 8.65
CA CYS A 400 -16.68 17.82 7.61
C CYS A 400 -18.04 18.34 8.13
N ALA A 401 -18.58 17.78 9.20
CA ALA A 401 -19.79 18.33 9.85
C ALA A 401 -19.55 19.77 10.33
N ALA A 402 -18.41 20.03 10.98
CA ALA A 402 -18.05 21.37 11.43
C ALA A 402 -17.85 22.34 10.26
N LEU A 403 -17.13 21.92 9.22
CA LEU A 403 -16.94 22.72 8.00
C LEU A 403 -18.26 23.03 7.29
N GLY A 404 -19.11 22.02 7.14
CA GLY A 404 -20.42 22.16 6.54
C GLY A 404 -21.33 23.09 7.31
N ALA A 405 -21.31 23.00 8.64
CA ALA A 405 -22.04 23.93 9.52
C ALA A 405 -21.60 25.37 9.31
N GLY A 406 -20.28 25.63 9.29
CA GLY A 406 -19.72 26.96 9.01
C GLY A 406 -20.09 27.48 7.62
N LEU A 407 -20.00 26.64 6.58
CA LEU A 407 -20.39 26.99 5.21
C LEU A 407 -21.89 27.31 5.13
N GLY A 408 -22.74 26.48 5.74
CA GLY A 408 -24.19 26.69 5.78
C GLY A 408 -24.59 27.95 6.51
N PHE A 409 -23.93 28.26 7.64
CA PHE A 409 -24.13 29.51 8.40
C PHE A 409 -23.71 30.73 7.58
N ALA A 410 -22.50 30.72 6.98
CA ALA A 410 -21.98 31.82 6.18
C ALA A 410 -22.83 32.11 4.93
N THR A 411 -23.30 31.05 4.25
CA THR A 411 -24.17 31.20 3.07
C THR A 411 -25.56 31.71 3.44
N ALA A 412 -26.09 31.35 4.62
CA ALA A 412 -27.35 31.87 5.12
C ALA A 412 -27.25 33.36 5.52
N LEU A 413 -26.12 33.80 6.09
CA LEU A 413 -25.82 35.21 6.33
C LEU A 413 -25.78 36.02 5.02
N SER A 414 -25.25 35.43 3.96
CA SER A 414 -25.20 36.06 2.63
C SER A 414 -26.52 35.98 1.83
N GLY A 415 -27.64 35.87 2.50
CA GLY A 415 -28.98 35.54 1.99
C GLY A 415 -29.46 36.21 0.71
N ARG A 416 -28.85 37.37 0.32
CA ARG A 416 -29.07 38.05 -0.96
C ARG A 416 -28.64 37.20 -2.16
N TRP A 417 -27.57 36.42 -2.03
CA TRP A 417 -27.01 35.56 -3.09
C TRP A 417 -27.89 34.34 -3.32
N MET A 418 -28.35 33.72 -2.23
CA MET A 418 -29.20 32.52 -2.26
C MET A 418 -30.58 32.82 -2.85
N LYS A 419 -31.18 33.99 -2.52
CA LYS A 419 -32.44 34.44 -3.13
C LYS A 419 -32.34 34.67 -4.63
N ARG A 420 -31.17 35.14 -5.12
CA ARG A 420 -30.95 35.38 -6.56
C ARG A 420 -31.00 34.08 -7.38
N TYR A 421 -30.58 32.95 -6.79
CA TYR A 421 -30.54 31.65 -7.49
C TYR A 421 -31.73 30.73 -7.15
N ALA A 422 -32.73 31.21 -6.41
CA ALA A 422 -33.94 30.45 -6.03
C ALA A 422 -33.66 29.01 -5.47
N LEU A 423 -32.65 28.87 -4.61
CA LEU A 423 -32.24 27.59 -4.06
C LEU A 423 -33.14 27.20 -2.88
N SER A 424 -33.67 25.96 -2.89
CA SER A 424 -34.36 25.34 -1.74
C SER A 424 -33.35 24.77 -0.75
N GLU A 425 -33.76 24.45 0.51
CA GLU A 425 -32.92 23.76 1.49
C GLU A 425 -32.33 22.44 0.95
N LYS A 426 -33.14 21.68 0.21
CA LYS A 426 -32.74 20.41 -0.43
C LYS A 426 -31.72 20.64 -1.56
N ASP A 427 -31.84 21.73 -2.31
CA ASP A 427 -30.86 22.07 -3.33
C ASP A 427 -29.54 22.50 -2.69
N ALA A 428 -29.60 23.35 -1.65
CA ALA A 428 -28.43 23.80 -0.93
C ALA A 428 -27.68 22.63 -0.29
N PHE A 429 -28.39 21.66 0.31
CA PHE A 429 -27.79 20.45 0.83
C PHE A 429 -26.98 19.70 -0.23
N GLY A 430 -27.56 19.48 -1.42
CA GLY A 430 -26.84 18.81 -2.52
C GLY A 430 -25.61 19.57 -3.00
N TYR A 431 -25.69 20.91 -3.03
CA TYR A 431 -24.52 21.73 -3.40
C TYR A 431 -23.45 21.75 -2.31
N PHE A 432 -23.82 21.79 -1.03
CA PHE A 432 -22.85 21.73 0.07
C PHE A 432 -22.12 20.40 0.11
N VAL A 433 -22.83 19.28 -0.01
CA VAL A 433 -22.19 17.95 -0.11
C VAL A 433 -21.18 17.94 -1.25
N ALA A 434 -21.59 18.38 -2.44
CA ALA A 434 -20.73 18.37 -3.61
C ALA A 434 -19.53 19.33 -3.49
N ALA A 435 -19.70 20.48 -2.85
CA ALA A 435 -18.62 21.45 -2.64
C ALA A 435 -17.59 20.93 -1.64
N ILE A 436 -18.04 20.38 -0.51
CA ILE A 436 -17.16 19.82 0.52
C ILE A 436 -16.42 18.59 -0.04
N PHE A 437 -17.16 17.66 -0.66
CA PHE A 437 -16.58 16.48 -1.29
C PHE A 437 -15.56 16.87 -2.37
N GLY A 438 -15.93 17.81 -3.25
CA GLY A 438 -15.05 18.26 -4.32
C GLY A 438 -13.77 18.93 -3.79
N LEU A 439 -13.88 19.77 -2.76
CA LEU A 439 -12.70 20.42 -2.16
C LEU A 439 -11.73 19.41 -1.58
N PHE A 440 -12.24 18.43 -0.85
CA PHE A 440 -11.39 17.38 -0.23
C PHE A 440 -10.80 16.44 -1.28
N VAL A 441 -11.59 15.95 -2.22
CA VAL A 441 -11.07 15.08 -3.29
C VAL A 441 -10.05 15.82 -4.15
N PHE A 442 -10.20 17.14 -4.34
CA PHE A 442 -9.20 17.97 -5.00
C PHE A 442 -7.91 18.04 -4.18
N ALA A 443 -8.01 18.34 -2.88
CA ALA A 443 -6.86 18.46 -1.99
C ALA A 443 -6.14 17.11 -1.84
N LEU A 444 -6.89 16.03 -1.59
CA LEU A 444 -6.39 14.66 -1.52
C LEU A 444 -5.72 14.23 -2.83
N GLY A 445 -6.39 14.45 -3.96
CA GLY A 445 -5.85 14.09 -5.27
C GLY A 445 -4.57 14.86 -5.60
N ALA A 446 -4.53 16.16 -5.33
CA ALA A 446 -3.34 16.97 -5.53
C ALA A 446 -2.18 16.51 -4.62
N PHE A 447 -2.47 16.27 -3.34
CA PHE A 447 -1.46 15.80 -2.39
C PHE A 447 -0.91 14.43 -2.78
N ARG A 448 -1.78 13.44 -3.04
CA ARG A 448 -1.40 12.11 -3.47
C ARG A 448 -0.60 12.11 -4.77
N ILE A 449 -1.01 12.92 -5.76
CA ILE A 449 -0.25 13.05 -7.02
C ILE A 449 1.14 13.61 -6.75
N ARG A 450 1.29 14.65 -5.91
CA ARG A 450 2.59 15.19 -5.58
C ARG A 450 3.47 14.18 -4.85
N ARG A 451 2.91 13.48 -3.87
CA ARG A 451 3.64 12.53 -3.02
C ARG A 451 3.94 11.23 -3.76
N ASP A 452 2.88 10.55 -4.23
CA ASP A 452 2.97 9.18 -4.73
C ASP A 452 3.54 9.10 -6.17
N PHE A 453 3.56 10.23 -6.92
CA PHE A 453 4.02 10.24 -8.31
C PHE A 453 5.20 11.16 -8.60
N PHE A 454 5.36 12.19 -7.84
CA PHE A 454 6.46 13.13 -8.03
C PHE A 454 7.46 13.12 -6.86
N HIS A 455 7.33 12.21 -5.91
CA HIS A 455 8.22 12.04 -4.75
C HIS A 455 8.55 13.40 -4.11
N GLU A 456 7.53 14.26 -3.98
CA GLU A 456 7.60 15.64 -3.50
C GLU A 456 8.42 16.63 -4.37
N GLU A 457 9.05 16.21 -5.45
CA GLU A 457 9.80 17.08 -6.37
C GLU A 457 8.92 18.04 -7.14
N LEU A 458 7.59 17.81 -7.20
CA LEU A 458 6.67 18.66 -7.91
C LEU A 458 6.52 20.04 -7.24
N VAL A 459 7.06 21.05 -7.88
CA VAL A 459 6.85 22.45 -7.48
C VAL A 459 5.51 22.94 -8.00
N TRP A 460 4.56 23.26 -7.12
CA TRP A 460 3.21 23.72 -7.49
C TRP A 460 3.18 24.97 -8.38
N LYS A 461 4.20 25.82 -8.29
CA LYS A 461 4.35 27.03 -9.12
C LYS A 461 4.94 26.74 -10.51
N SER A 462 5.37 25.51 -10.78
CA SER A 462 5.85 25.11 -12.10
C SER A 462 4.69 24.96 -13.09
N ALA A 463 5.00 24.98 -14.39
CA ALA A 463 4.00 24.76 -15.43
C ALA A 463 3.34 23.37 -15.30
N ILE A 464 4.10 22.36 -14.92
CA ILE A 464 3.62 20.99 -14.68
C ILE A 464 2.71 20.97 -13.45
N GLY A 465 3.15 21.54 -12.32
CA GLY A 465 2.35 21.64 -11.10
C GLY A 465 1.01 22.32 -11.36
N LEU A 466 1.02 23.44 -12.10
CA LEU A 466 -0.21 24.15 -12.47
C LEU A 466 -1.12 23.31 -13.38
N ALA A 467 -0.56 22.59 -14.35
CA ALA A 467 -1.32 21.69 -15.23
C ALA A 467 -1.99 20.55 -14.44
N VAL A 468 -1.28 19.94 -13.49
CA VAL A 468 -1.82 18.91 -12.57
C VAL A 468 -2.96 19.48 -11.75
N LEU A 469 -2.80 20.66 -11.13
CA LEU A 469 -3.85 21.32 -10.35
C LEU A 469 -5.09 21.64 -11.21
N LEU A 470 -4.89 22.14 -12.41
CA LEU A 470 -6.00 22.43 -13.33
C LEU A 470 -6.70 21.14 -13.79
N GLY A 471 -5.96 20.08 -14.07
CA GLY A 471 -6.50 18.75 -14.40
C GLY A 471 -7.34 18.19 -13.26
N CYS A 472 -6.81 18.19 -12.05
CA CYS A 472 -7.53 17.79 -10.84
C CYS A 472 -8.79 18.63 -10.63
N ALA A 473 -8.69 19.96 -10.73
CA ALA A 473 -9.82 20.87 -10.57
C ALA A 473 -10.92 20.60 -11.61
N PHE A 474 -10.55 20.31 -12.85
CA PHE A 474 -11.49 19.98 -13.91
C PHE A 474 -12.25 18.68 -13.62
N VAL A 475 -11.52 17.60 -13.31
CA VAL A 475 -12.10 16.28 -13.00
C VAL A 475 -13.00 16.37 -11.78
N VAL A 476 -12.50 16.95 -10.71
CA VAL A 476 -13.24 17.08 -9.44
C VAL A 476 -14.50 17.96 -9.60
N SER A 477 -14.41 19.05 -10.36
CA SER A 477 -15.58 19.90 -10.65
C SER A 477 -16.67 19.13 -11.40
N GLY A 478 -16.27 18.27 -12.35
CA GLY A 478 -17.20 17.41 -13.08
C GLY A 478 -17.88 16.38 -12.19
N VAL A 479 -17.10 15.66 -11.38
CA VAL A 479 -17.59 14.66 -10.42
C VAL A 479 -18.51 15.33 -9.39
N SER A 480 -18.12 16.49 -8.85
CA SER A 480 -18.92 17.26 -7.90
C SER A 480 -20.26 17.73 -8.50
N ALA A 481 -20.27 18.15 -9.77
CA ALA A 481 -21.51 18.53 -10.44
C ALA A 481 -22.46 17.35 -10.65
N ILE A 482 -21.93 16.16 -10.93
CA ILE A 482 -22.73 14.92 -11.04
C ILE A 482 -23.27 14.53 -9.67
N LEU A 483 -22.42 14.56 -8.64
CA LEU A 483 -22.78 14.24 -7.27
C LEU A 483 -23.89 15.19 -6.76
N ALA A 484 -23.73 16.51 -6.97
CA ALA A 484 -24.75 17.51 -6.60
C ALA A 484 -26.10 17.19 -7.22
N ARG A 485 -26.14 16.84 -8.50
CA ARG A 485 -27.40 16.48 -9.18
C ARG A 485 -27.99 15.17 -8.68
N GLY A 486 -27.14 14.16 -8.47
CA GLY A 486 -27.57 12.87 -7.94
C GLY A 486 -28.20 13.00 -6.55
N ILE A 487 -27.50 13.66 -5.64
CA ILE A 487 -27.99 13.88 -4.26
C ILE A 487 -29.25 14.73 -4.25
N ARG A 488 -29.31 15.82 -5.02
CA ARG A 488 -30.54 16.63 -5.13
C ARG A 488 -31.71 15.79 -5.61
N SER A 489 -31.54 14.99 -6.66
CA SER A 489 -32.59 14.11 -7.18
C SER A 489 -33.05 13.08 -6.12
N LEU A 490 -32.15 12.50 -5.34
CA LEU A 490 -32.46 11.55 -4.28
C LEU A 490 -33.21 12.22 -3.12
N VAL A 491 -32.72 13.38 -2.66
CA VAL A 491 -33.33 14.12 -1.55
C VAL A 491 -34.71 14.69 -1.90
N GLN A 492 -34.93 15.04 -3.16
CA GLN A 492 -36.23 15.48 -3.64
C GLN A 492 -37.27 14.35 -3.69
N LYS A 493 -36.88 13.08 -3.87
CA LYS A 493 -37.75 11.89 -3.98
C LYS A 493 -38.25 11.33 -2.65
N GLY A 494 -38.50 12.14 -1.65
CA GLY A 494 -39.23 11.78 -0.44
C GLY A 494 -38.53 10.91 0.57
N ALA A 495 -38.14 9.69 0.23
CA ALA A 495 -37.51 8.72 1.16
C ALA A 495 -36.18 9.25 1.73
N PHE A 496 -35.38 9.92 0.94
CA PHE A 496 -34.06 10.48 1.30
C PHE A 496 -34.14 11.94 1.78
N GLY A 497 -35.32 12.54 1.79
CA GLY A 497 -35.52 13.92 2.31
C GLY A 497 -35.16 14.09 3.78
N ARG A 498 -35.09 12.98 4.52
CA ARG A 498 -34.69 12.97 5.93
C ARG A 498 -33.20 13.21 6.13
N LEU A 499 -32.34 12.98 5.12
CA LEU A 499 -30.89 13.22 5.17
C LEU A 499 -30.54 14.69 5.44
N VAL A 500 -31.41 15.61 5.09
CA VAL A 500 -31.24 17.05 5.37
C VAL A 500 -31.38 17.38 6.85
N ARG A 501 -31.93 16.48 7.66
CA ARG A 501 -32.23 16.70 9.08
C ARG A 501 -31.05 16.30 9.96
N VAL A 502 -30.69 17.16 10.92
CA VAL A 502 -29.61 16.90 11.88
C VAL A 502 -29.77 15.58 12.64
N PRO A 503 -30.96 15.18 13.15
CA PRO A 503 -31.09 13.90 13.84
C PRO A 503 -30.70 12.70 12.96
N THR A 504 -30.94 12.76 11.64
CA THR A 504 -30.55 11.68 10.70
C THR A 504 -29.05 11.65 10.52
N ALA A 505 -28.39 12.82 10.37
CA ALA A 505 -26.96 12.94 10.24
C ALA A 505 -26.23 12.45 11.51
N VAL A 506 -26.70 12.88 12.68
CA VAL A 506 -26.20 12.42 13.99
C VAL A 506 -26.42 10.91 14.16
N GLY A 507 -27.59 10.40 13.78
CA GLY A 507 -27.89 8.96 13.83
C GLY A 507 -26.96 8.13 12.95
N LEU A 508 -26.60 8.61 11.76
CA LEU A 508 -25.64 7.95 10.88
C LEU A 508 -24.24 7.94 11.49
N LEU A 509 -23.77 9.08 12.01
CA LEU A 509 -22.48 9.15 12.70
C LEU A 509 -22.45 8.25 13.94
N ALA A 510 -23.51 8.25 14.74
CA ALA A 510 -23.61 7.41 15.91
C ALA A 510 -23.61 5.91 15.56
N LEU A 511 -24.27 5.52 14.47
CA LEU A 511 -24.29 4.14 13.99
C LEU A 511 -22.87 3.69 13.56
N VAL A 512 -22.16 4.52 12.78
CA VAL A 512 -20.80 4.22 12.36
C VAL A 512 -19.85 4.24 13.55
N GLY A 513 -19.98 5.22 14.45
CA GLY A 513 -19.16 5.31 15.66
C GLY A 513 -19.41 4.15 16.64
N LEU A 514 -20.66 3.67 16.76
CA LEU A 514 -20.96 2.46 17.53
C LEU A 514 -20.34 1.21 16.88
N GLY A 515 -20.47 1.08 15.56
CA GLY A 515 -19.83 -0.01 14.80
C GLY A 515 -18.30 0.00 14.98
N LEU A 516 -17.69 1.19 14.95
CA LEU A 516 -16.26 1.36 15.21
C LEU A 516 -15.92 0.99 16.66
N GLY A 517 -16.67 1.49 17.65
CA GLY A 517 -16.45 1.18 19.07
C GLY A 517 -16.59 -0.32 19.37
N VAL A 518 -17.57 -1.01 18.79
CA VAL A 518 -17.71 -2.46 18.88
C VAL A 518 -16.52 -3.17 18.22
N ASN A 519 -16.11 -2.72 17.05
CA ASN A 519 -14.98 -3.30 16.33
C ASN A 519 -13.65 -3.09 17.09
N VAL A 520 -13.44 -1.92 17.70
CA VAL A 520 -12.29 -1.66 18.58
C VAL A 520 -12.37 -2.52 19.84
N ALA A 521 -13.51 -2.59 20.51
CA ALA A 521 -13.68 -3.40 21.71
C ALA A 521 -13.58 -4.92 21.47
N MET A 522 -13.98 -5.40 20.28
CA MET A 522 -13.84 -6.81 19.88
C MET A 522 -12.47 -7.12 19.26
N GLY A 523 -11.70 -6.11 18.95
CA GLY A 523 -10.52 -6.16 18.12
C GLY A 523 -9.25 -5.65 18.79
N ASP A 524 -9.06 -5.78 20.09
CA ASP A 524 -7.71 -5.79 20.67
C ASP A 524 -6.99 -7.03 20.13
N ARG A 525 -6.61 -6.97 18.87
CA ARG A 525 -6.06 -8.15 18.20
C ARG A 525 -5.05 -7.74 17.17
N VAL A 526 -3.88 -7.91 17.62
CA VAL A 526 -2.75 -8.53 16.99
C VAL A 526 -3.02 -8.91 15.52
N SER A 527 -2.24 -8.38 14.61
CA SER A 527 -2.22 -8.82 13.21
C SER A 527 -1.75 -10.28 13.18
N ARG A 528 -2.68 -11.21 13.00
CA ARG A 528 -2.40 -12.65 12.93
C ARG A 528 -2.13 -13.05 11.49
N THR A 529 -0.92 -13.39 11.18
CA THR A 529 -0.55 -14.04 9.92
C THR A 529 -0.07 -15.44 10.21
N GLY A 530 -0.87 -16.45 9.90
CA GLY A 530 -0.50 -17.84 10.04
C GLY A 530 -1.40 -18.71 9.15
N THR A 531 -0.83 -19.67 8.46
CA THR A 531 -1.57 -20.68 7.72
C THR A 531 -1.98 -21.78 8.69
N THR A 532 -3.29 -21.94 8.92
CA THR A 532 -3.87 -23.09 9.63
C THR A 532 -3.65 -24.38 8.85
N SER A 533 -2.43 -24.89 8.86
CA SER A 533 -2.14 -26.21 8.31
C SER A 533 -1.74 -27.15 9.46
N GLY A 534 -2.70 -28.02 9.84
CA GLY A 534 -2.46 -29.25 10.56
C GLY A 534 -1.88 -29.12 11.96
N ARG A 535 -2.74 -28.89 12.97
CA ARG A 535 -2.35 -29.07 14.38
C ARG A 535 -1.69 -30.42 14.57
N ALA A 536 -0.48 -30.42 15.12
CA ALA A 536 0.24 -31.63 15.45
C ALA A 536 -0.54 -32.47 16.47
N THR A 537 -0.61 -33.78 16.22
CA THR A 537 -1.16 -34.76 17.16
C THR A 537 -0.17 -34.98 18.28
N GLN A 538 -0.64 -34.98 19.54
CA GLN A 538 0.13 -35.32 20.75
C GLN A 538 1.05 -36.51 20.51
N GLY A 539 2.32 -36.34 20.77
CA GLY A 539 3.28 -37.44 20.76
C GLY A 539 4.70 -37.01 21.08
N GLY A 540 5.11 -37.08 22.33
CA GLY A 540 6.51 -37.04 22.72
C GLY A 540 6.75 -36.35 24.07
N ASN A 541 7.69 -36.87 24.85
CA ASN A 541 8.23 -36.31 26.11
C ASN A 541 9.10 -35.04 25.86
N ALA A 542 8.85 -34.27 24.78
CA ALA A 542 9.63 -33.08 24.46
C ALA A 542 9.17 -31.91 25.32
N ASN A 543 10.14 -31.14 25.85
CA ASN A 543 9.87 -29.99 26.71
C ASN A 543 9.50 -28.77 25.86
N ASN A 544 8.64 -27.91 26.40
CA ASN A 544 8.32 -26.63 25.79
C ASN A 544 9.55 -25.69 25.79
N ILE A 545 9.61 -24.77 24.84
CA ILE A 545 10.72 -23.83 24.70
C ILE A 545 10.15 -22.39 24.65
N LEU A 546 10.67 -21.55 25.55
CA LEU A 546 10.45 -20.10 25.50
C LEU A 546 11.75 -19.40 25.12
N PHE A 547 11.77 -18.72 23.98
CA PHE A 547 12.95 -18.03 23.47
C PHE A 547 12.69 -16.52 23.49
N ILE A 548 13.43 -15.80 24.34
CA ILE A 548 13.27 -14.37 24.58
C ILE A 548 14.46 -13.61 24.00
N VAL A 549 14.20 -12.64 23.17
CA VAL A 549 15.16 -11.65 22.65
C VAL A 549 14.74 -10.27 23.13
N ILE A 550 15.62 -9.55 23.79
CA ILE A 550 15.40 -8.20 24.29
C ILE A 550 16.17 -7.23 23.40
N ASP A 551 15.49 -6.28 22.80
CA ASP A 551 16.11 -5.32 21.90
C ASP A 551 17.07 -4.40 22.66
N THR A 552 18.25 -4.18 22.10
CA THR A 552 19.32 -3.31 22.62
C THR A 552 19.87 -3.63 24.01
N LEU A 553 19.57 -4.79 24.65
CA LEU A 553 20.01 -5.07 26.02
C LEU A 553 21.51 -5.41 26.08
N ARG A 554 22.27 -4.54 26.74
CA ARG A 554 23.71 -4.70 26.99
C ARG A 554 23.97 -5.65 28.16
N ALA A 555 24.97 -6.53 28.01
CA ALA A 555 25.42 -7.40 29.11
C ALA A 555 26.00 -6.61 30.27
N ASP A 556 26.81 -5.59 30.00
CA ASP A 556 27.49 -4.76 31.01
C ASP A 556 26.57 -3.77 31.75
N HIS A 557 25.25 -3.72 31.42
CA HIS A 557 24.21 -3.00 32.18
C HIS A 557 23.40 -3.93 33.10
N LEU A 558 23.81 -5.20 33.26
CA LEU A 558 23.17 -6.15 34.14
C LEU A 558 24.02 -6.48 35.38
N PRO A 559 23.47 -6.39 36.60
CA PRO A 559 24.17 -6.84 37.82
C PRO A 559 24.69 -8.28 37.76
N ALA A 560 23.98 -9.22 37.11
CA ALA A 560 24.44 -10.55 36.84
C ALA A 560 25.80 -10.62 36.12
N TYR A 561 26.20 -9.56 35.39
CA TYR A 561 27.48 -9.42 34.69
C TYR A 561 28.43 -8.43 35.36
N GLY A 562 28.07 -7.93 36.56
CA GLY A 562 28.95 -7.09 37.38
C GLY A 562 28.66 -5.59 37.33
N TYR A 563 27.49 -5.17 36.82
CA TYR A 563 27.08 -3.76 36.78
C TYR A 563 26.49 -3.32 38.13
N ASP A 564 27.13 -2.40 38.77
CA ASP A 564 26.75 -1.93 40.14
C ASP A 564 25.60 -0.90 40.16
N ALA A 565 25.36 -0.18 39.06
CA ALA A 565 24.40 0.89 38.99
C ALA A 565 22.95 0.42 38.66
N GLY A 566 22.80 -0.73 37.98
CA GLY A 566 21.50 -1.27 37.57
C GLY A 566 20.78 -2.06 38.66
N SER A 567 19.50 -2.33 38.46
CA SER A 567 18.67 -3.15 39.35
C SER A 567 17.79 -4.12 38.56
N THR A 568 18.22 -5.38 38.52
CA THR A 568 17.51 -6.48 37.83
C THR A 568 17.35 -7.72 38.72
N PRO A 569 16.61 -7.59 39.85
CA PRO A 569 16.51 -8.64 40.84
C PRO A 569 15.86 -9.92 40.31
N ASN A 570 15.05 -9.87 39.25
CA ASN A 570 14.40 -11.03 38.66
C ASN A 570 15.32 -11.75 37.69
N VAL A 571 16.13 -11.03 36.88
CA VAL A 571 17.21 -11.61 36.07
C VAL A 571 18.27 -12.25 36.98
N ASP A 572 18.67 -11.58 38.08
CA ASP A 572 19.66 -12.13 39.04
C ASP A 572 19.18 -13.42 39.70
N ARG A 573 17.89 -13.52 40.02
CA ARG A 573 17.27 -14.75 40.53
C ARG A 573 17.19 -15.83 39.45
N PHE A 574 16.81 -15.44 38.22
CA PHE A 574 16.72 -16.34 37.07
C PHE A 574 18.09 -16.91 36.70
N ALA A 575 19.17 -16.14 36.83
CA ALA A 575 20.54 -16.59 36.62
C ALA A 575 20.97 -17.73 37.55
N GLN A 576 20.33 -17.86 38.71
CA GLN A 576 20.57 -19.01 39.61
C GLN A 576 19.92 -20.30 39.10
N ASP A 577 18.82 -20.20 38.36
CA ASP A 577 18.12 -21.31 37.72
C ASP A 577 18.67 -21.67 36.34
N ALA A 578 19.44 -20.76 35.72
CA ALA A 578 19.95 -20.85 34.35
C ALA A 578 21.46 -21.07 34.28
N VAL A 579 21.96 -21.49 33.13
CA VAL A 579 23.37 -21.37 32.74
C VAL A 579 23.59 -19.95 32.18
N ARG A 580 24.52 -19.20 32.77
CA ARG A 580 24.93 -17.87 32.29
C ARG A 580 26.18 -18.00 31.43
N PHE A 581 26.19 -17.33 30.29
CA PHE A 581 27.34 -17.21 29.38
C PHE A 581 27.99 -15.85 29.58
N ASP A 582 29.24 -15.83 30.07
CA ASP A 582 29.95 -14.55 30.35
C ASP A 582 30.31 -13.77 29.10
N GLN A 583 30.48 -14.47 27.98
CA GLN A 583 31.00 -13.93 26.74
C GLN A 583 30.11 -14.35 25.55
N ALA A 584 28.98 -13.66 25.36
CA ALA A 584 28.09 -13.85 24.23
C ALA A 584 28.08 -12.61 23.36
N PHE A 585 28.12 -12.82 22.04
CA PHE A 585 28.24 -11.75 21.04
C PHE A 585 27.21 -11.93 19.93
N THR A 586 26.64 -10.82 19.49
CA THR A 586 25.83 -10.79 18.28
C THR A 586 26.70 -10.68 17.02
N ASN A 587 26.12 -11.05 15.86
CA ASN A 587 26.81 -11.02 14.58
C ASN A 587 26.53 -9.74 13.78
N SER A 588 25.72 -8.84 14.32
CA SER A 588 25.43 -7.51 13.77
C SER A 588 24.98 -6.57 14.88
N SER A 589 25.08 -5.26 14.67
CA SER A 589 24.78 -4.25 15.68
C SER A 589 23.40 -3.60 15.51
N TRP A 590 22.47 -4.19 14.73
CA TRP A 590 21.10 -3.75 14.64
C TRP A 590 20.10 -4.89 14.41
N THR A 591 18.84 -4.64 14.66
CA THR A 591 17.77 -5.63 14.86
C THR A 591 17.63 -6.65 13.73
N ARG A 592 17.42 -6.19 12.49
CA ARG A 592 16.98 -7.10 11.41
C ARG A 592 17.99 -8.19 11.07
N PRO A 593 19.28 -7.90 10.81
CA PRO A 593 20.28 -8.94 10.57
C PRO A 593 20.52 -9.81 11.79
N SER A 594 20.45 -9.26 13.02
CA SER A 594 20.65 -10.03 14.25
C SER A 594 19.53 -11.06 14.48
N PHE A 595 18.26 -10.67 14.31
CA PHE A 595 17.13 -11.62 14.37
C PHE A 595 17.19 -12.67 13.25
N ALA A 596 17.58 -12.27 12.03
CA ALA A 596 17.79 -13.22 10.95
C ALA A 596 18.90 -14.23 11.29
N SER A 597 20.02 -13.77 11.87
CA SER A 597 21.10 -14.64 12.35
C SER A 597 20.64 -15.61 13.45
N ILE A 598 19.88 -15.13 14.43
CA ILE A 598 19.33 -15.96 15.52
C ILE A 598 18.39 -17.05 14.97
N LEU A 599 17.49 -16.67 14.04
CA LEU A 599 16.48 -17.59 13.53
C LEU A 599 17.00 -18.57 12.49
N THR A 600 18.09 -18.25 11.77
CA THR A 600 18.64 -19.09 10.70
C THR A 600 19.95 -19.78 11.04
N GLY A 601 20.63 -19.34 12.11
CA GLY A 601 21.96 -19.83 12.47
C GLY A 601 23.03 -19.47 11.43
N ARG A 602 22.81 -18.40 10.65
CA ARG A 602 23.71 -17.94 9.58
C ARG A 602 24.23 -16.54 9.85
N LEU A 603 25.43 -16.26 9.34
CA LEU A 603 26.01 -14.91 9.36
C LEU A 603 25.26 -13.93 8.45
N PRO A 604 25.33 -12.61 8.70
CA PRO A 604 24.56 -11.61 7.94
C PRO A 604 24.78 -11.69 6.43
N SER A 605 25.99 -11.77 5.94
CA SER A 605 26.26 -11.95 4.49
C SER A 605 25.71 -13.27 3.94
N SER A 606 25.63 -14.33 4.76
CA SER A 606 25.12 -15.65 4.34
C SER A 606 23.60 -15.65 4.16
N HIS A 607 22.86 -15.02 5.05
CA HIS A 607 21.39 -14.90 4.91
C HIS A 607 20.96 -13.69 4.07
N GLY A 608 21.86 -12.75 3.76
CA GLY A 608 21.65 -11.63 2.88
C GLY A 608 20.80 -10.46 3.43
N VAL A 609 20.26 -10.57 4.62
CA VAL A 609 19.40 -9.54 5.24
C VAL A 609 20.29 -8.53 5.95
N MET A 610 20.68 -7.46 5.25
CA MET A 610 21.62 -6.45 5.73
C MET A 610 21.13 -5.01 5.58
N ALA A 611 20.27 -4.73 4.59
CA ALA A 611 19.77 -3.39 4.33
C ALA A 611 18.36 -3.18 4.89
N LYS A 612 17.97 -1.90 5.06
CA LYS A 612 16.62 -1.52 5.54
C LYS A 612 15.48 -2.00 4.63
N SER A 613 15.77 -2.37 3.39
CA SER A 613 14.80 -2.92 2.43
C SER A 613 14.74 -4.44 2.39
N ASP A 614 15.61 -5.13 3.10
CA ASP A 614 15.77 -6.58 2.96
C ASP A 614 14.75 -7.34 3.79
N ALA A 615 14.18 -8.39 3.21
CA ALA A 615 13.32 -9.36 3.87
C ALA A 615 13.99 -10.72 3.97
N LEU A 616 13.58 -11.51 4.94
CA LEU A 616 14.09 -12.88 5.17
C LEU A 616 13.71 -13.77 3.98
N PRO A 617 14.68 -14.38 3.27
CA PRO A 617 14.39 -15.23 2.11
C PRO A 617 13.63 -16.50 2.46
N ASP A 618 12.58 -16.83 1.71
CA ASP A 618 11.81 -18.07 1.85
C ASP A 618 12.66 -19.34 1.65
N SER A 619 13.82 -19.22 1.00
CA SER A 619 14.73 -20.34 0.74
C SER A 619 15.54 -20.77 1.97
N LEU A 620 15.58 -19.96 3.02
CA LEU A 620 16.28 -20.29 4.27
C LEU A 620 15.36 -21.06 5.21
N THR A 621 15.92 -22.05 5.88
CA THR A 621 15.20 -22.78 6.94
C THR A 621 15.37 -22.03 8.26
N THR A 622 14.25 -21.64 8.85
CA THR A 622 14.22 -20.96 10.16
C THR A 622 14.11 -21.96 11.31
N LEU A 623 14.46 -21.52 12.52
CA LEU A 623 14.34 -22.36 13.73
C LEU A 623 12.92 -22.92 13.95
N PRO A 624 11.83 -22.14 13.83
CA PRO A 624 10.48 -22.72 13.93
C PRO A 624 10.20 -23.75 12.83
N GLU A 625 10.69 -23.56 11.60
CA GLU A 625 10.53 -24.56 10.53
C GLU A 625 11.26 -25.86 10.85
N ALA A 626 12.46 -25.76 11.42
CA ALA A 626 13.24 -26.93 11.80
C ALA A 626 12.61 -27.70 12.98
N LEU A 627 11.85 -27.04 13.86
CA LEU A 627 11.18 -27.65 15.02
C LEU A 627 9.85 -28.34 14.67
N LYS A 628 9.13 -27.86 13.63
CA LYS A 628 7.82 -28.43 13.23
C LYS A 628 7.82 -29.93 12.94
N PRO A 629 8.79 -30.50 12.20
CA PRO A 629 8.85 -31.96 11.96
C PRO A 629 8.99 -32.77 13.25
N HIS A 630 9.46 -32.14 14.34
CA HIS A 630 9.62 -32.74 15.67
C HIS A 630 8.38 -32.56 16.55
N GLY A 631 7.26 -32.08 15.96
CA GLY A 631 5.95 -31.99 16.61
C GLY A 631 5.71 -30.71 17.40
N TYR A 632 6.58 -29.71 17.29
CA TYR A 632 6.38 -28.42 17.95
C TYR A 632 5.28 -27.61 17.28
N SER A 633 4.35 -27.07 18.07
CA SER A 633 3.52 -25.94 17.67
C SER A 633 4.32 -24.66 17.91
N THR A 634 4.31 -23.74 16.95
CA THR A 634 5.24 -22.61 16.95
C THR A 634 4.51 -21.28 16.96
N ALA A 635 4.86 -20.38 17.88
CA ALA A 635 4.34 -19.02 17.91
C ALA A 635 5.46 -17.98 18.03
N GLY A 636 5.25 -16.80 17.43
CA GLY A 636 6.13 -15.64 17.54
C GLY A 636 5.37 -14.41 18.04
N TYR A 637 5.97 -13.65 18.95
CA TYR A 637 5.51 -12.34 19.40
C TYR A 637 6.60 -11.31 19.17
N ALA A 638 6.31 -10.21 18.50
CA ALA A 638 7.26 -9.14 18.25
C ALA A 638 6.60 -7.77 18.32
N THR A 639 7.33 -6.77 18.82
CA THR A 639 6.88 -5.38 18.87
C THR A 639 7.72 -4.46 18.00
N ASN A 640 8.93 -4.89 17.58
CA ASN A 640 9.79 -4.14 16.70
C ASN A 640 9.34 -4.30 15.24
N PHE A 641 9.18 -3.18 14.54
CA PHE A 641 8.81 -3.15 13.12
C PHE A 641 9.82 -3.89 12.22
N ASN A 642 11.12 -3.88 12.56
CA ASN A 642 12.16 -4.54 11.78
C ASN A 642 11.97 -6.07 11.68
N VAL A 643 11.19 -6.65 12.55
CA VAL A 643 10.86 -8.09 12.56
C VAL A 643 9.36 -8.34 12.31
N ALA A 644 8.66 -7.35 11.75
CA ALA A 644 7.26 -7.50 11.35
C ALA A 644 7.09 -8.50 10.19
N PRO A 645 5.89 -9.06 9.99
CA PRO A 645 5.57 -9.92 8.85
C PRO A 645 5.87 -9.30 7.48
N TYR A 646 5.93 -7.99 7.42
CA TYR A 646 6.32 -7.23 6.25
C TYR A 646 7.70 -7.64 5.69
N PHE A 647 8.62 -8.03 6.59
CA PHE A 647 9.97 -8.50 6.25
C PHE A 647 10.12 -10.02 6.34
N ASN A 648 9.02 -10.75 6.28
CA ASN A 648 8.95 -12.22 6.26
C ASN A 648 9.42 -12.92 7.54
N PHE A 649 9.47 -12.23 8.68
CA PHE A 649 9.89 -12.87 9.96
C PHE A 649 8.83 -13.81 10.56
N GLN A 650 7.61 -13.86 9.99
CA GLN A 650 6.61 -14.87 10.34
C GLN A 650 6.92 -16.25 9.75
N GLN A 651 7.95 -16.35 8.89
CA GLN A 651 8.33 -17.62 8.24
C GLN A 651 8.54 -18.75 9.26
N GLY A 652 7.86 -19.86 9.03
CA GLY A 652 7.97 -21.05 9.87
C GLY A 652 7.08 -21.06 11.11
N PHE A 653 6.51 -19.95 11.55
CA PHE A 653 5.59 -19.95 12.68
C PHE A 653 4.18 -20.39 12.27
N ASP A 654 3.47 -21.12 13.17
CA ASP A 654 2.06 -21.43 13.01
C ASP A 654 1.20 -20.20 13.30
N ASP A 655 1.59 -19.45 14.35
CA ASP A 655 0.98 -18.20 14.75
C ASP A 655 2.08 -17.13 14.90
N TYR A 656 1.95 -15.99 14.25
CA TYR A 656 2.87 -14.88 14.43
C TYR A 656 2.10 -13.61 14.76
N TYR A 657 2.49 -12.96 15.85
CA TYR A 657 1.80 -11.81 16.40
C TYR A 657 2.74 -10.60 16.39
N TYR A 658 2.53 -9.71 15.44
CA TYR A 658 3.14 -8.40 15.46
C TYR A 658 2.24 -7.44 16.23
N LEU A 659 2.72 -6.97 17.38
CA LEU A 659 2.01 -6.01 18.24
C LEU A 659 2.31 -4.60 17.73
N GLU A 660 1.41 -4.08 16.91
CA GLU A 660 1.54 -2.74 16.33
C GLU A 660 1.54 -1.66 17.42
N PRO A 661 2.29 -0.55 17.20
CA PRO A 661 2.17 0.64 18.04
C PRO A 661 0.73 1.17 18.11
N GLU A 662 0.38 1.82 19.23
CA GLU A 662 -0.92 2.48 19.36
C GLU A 662 -0.98 3.73 18.49
N PHE A 663 -1.86 3.72 17.50
CA PHE A 663 -2.12 4.91 16.69
C PHE A 663 -3.08 5.87 17.41
N VAL A 664 -2.89 7.17 17.14
CA VAL A 664 -3.73 8.24 17.71
C VAL A 664 -5.21 7.94 17.53
N LEU A 665 -5.98 8.04 18.62
CA LEU A 665 -7.43 7.81 18.65
C LEU A 665 -7.87 6.37 18.31
N GLY A 666 -7.04 5.36 18.54
CA GLY A 666 -7.38 3.95 18.33
C GLY A 666 -7.52 3.56 16.85
N ALA A 667 -6.80 4.25 15.96
CA ALA A 667 -6.70 3.85 14.55
C ALA A 667 -5.88 2.54 14.45
N ASP A 668 -6.18 1.70 13.45
CA ASP A 668 -5.29 0.65 12.99
C ASP A 668 -4.36 1.17 11.89
N ASP A 669 -3.40 0.38 11.44
CA ASP A 669 -2.45 0.77 10.40
C ASP A 669 -3.14 1.34 9.15
N ALA A 670 -4.16 0.66 8.65
CA ALA A 670 -4.93 1.14 7.49
C ALA A 670 -5.67 2.47 7.77
N SER A 671 -6.19 2.66 9.00
CA SER A 671 -6.87 3.89 9.39
C SER A 671 -5.89 5.04 9.66
N ALA A 672 -4.68 4.74 10.13
CA ALA A 672 -3.60 5.71 10.32
C ALA A 672 -3.13 6.31 8.98
N LYS A 673 -3.25 5.57 7.88
CA LYS A 673 -2.94 6.02 6.50
C LYS A 673 -3.96 7.01 5.92
N LEU A 674 -5.10 7.25 6.60
CA LEU A 674 -6.04 8.31 6.20
C LEU A 674 -5.36 9.69 6.32
N LEU A 675 -5.41 10.51 5.28
CA LEU A 675 -4.74 11.82 5.24
C LEU A 675 -5.18 12.74 6.38
N LEU A 676 -6.45 12.68 6.76
CA LEU A 676 -6.95 13.43 7.92
C LEU A 676 -6.23 12.97 9.20
N MET A 677 -6.00 11.68 9.36
CA MET A 677 -5.32 11.12 10.52
C MET A 677 -3.83 11.46 10.51
N GLN A 678 -3.17 11.38 9.35
CA GLN A 678 -1.78 11.82 9.20
C GLN A 678 -1.63 13.30 9.56
N PHE A 679 -2.54 14.17 9.09
CA PHE A 679 -2.51 15.58 9.44
C PHE A 679 -2.72 15.82 10.95
N VAL A 680 -3.69 15.14 11.56
CA VAL A 680 -3.96 15.23 13.01
C VAL A 680 -2.75 14.72 13.80
N ARG A 681 -2.19 13.57 13.39
CA ARG A 681 -1.01 12.97 13.98
C ARG A 681 0.19 13.92 13.93
N GLN A 682 0.58 14.41 12.74
CA GLN A 682 1.69 15.37 12.61
C GLN A 682 1.52 16.62 13.47
N ARG A 683 0.27 17.10 13.65
CA ARG A 683 0.02 18.26 14.54
C ARG A 683 0.18 17.91 16.00
N ILE A 684 -0.32 16.75 16.42
CA ILE A 684 -0.17 16.26 17.79
C ILE A 684 1.32 15.98 18.09
N GLU A 685 2.02 15.31 17.20
CA GLU A 685 3.44 14.98 17.33
C GLU A 685 4.31 16.24 17.38
N ARG A 686 4.11 17.22 16.48
CA ARG A 686 4.82 18.51 16.53
C ARG A 686 4.53 19.28 17.81
N PHE A 687 3.29 19.24 18.31
CA PHE A 687 2.92 19.91 19.56
C PHE A 687 3.57 19.23 20.77
N ARG A 688 3.70 17.90 20.74
CA ARG A 688 4.36 17.09 21.77
C ARG A 688 5.88 17.21 21.70
N ALA A 689 6.46 17.05 20.50
CA ALA A 689 7.90 17.22 20.29
C ALA A 689 8.40 18.60 20.77
N ALA A 690 7.60 19.67 20.54
CA ALA A 690 7.91 21.00 21.06
C ALA A 690 7.90 21.09 22.59
N LYS A 691 7.36 20.08 23.30
CA LYS A 691 7.35 19.96 24.76
C LYS A 691 8.25 18.87 25.30
N GLY A 692 8.87 18.06 24.44
CA GLY A 692 9.61 16.88 24.83
C GLY A 692 8.73 15.69 25.27
N ASP A 693 7.41 15.75 25.02
CA ASP A 693 6.47 14.70 25.44
C ASP A 693 6.47 13.55 24.40
N VAL A 694 6.93 12.37 24.81
CA VAL A 694 6.74 11.09 24.08
C VAL A 694 5.72 10.26 24.88
N LEU A 695 4.86 9.49 24.21
CA LEU A 695 3.88 8.62 24.86
C LEU A 695 4.30 7.14 24.73
N PRO A 696 4.30 6.39 25.84
CA PRO A 696 4.38 4.93 25.80
C PRO A 696 3.30 4.37 24.88
N GLY A 697 3.58 3.25 24.22
CA GLY A 697 2.67 2.59 23.29
C GLY A 697 2.57 3.21 21.89
N THR A 698 2.99 4.48 21.68
CA THR A 698 2.95 5.11 20.34
C THR A 698 4.15 4.76 19.48
N ALA A 699 5.25 4.29 20.06
CA ALA A 699 6.44 3.82 19.36
C ALA A 699 6.41 2.29 19.23
N TYR A 700 6.11 1.59 20.33
CA TYR A 700 6.01 0.15 20.42
C TYR A 700 5.06 -0.26 21.56
N GLN A 701 4.65 -1.53 21.59
CA GLN A 701 3.93 -2.10 22.72
C GLN A 701 4.94 -2.57 23.78
N ASP A 702 4.68 -2.24 25.05
CA ASP A 702 5.56 -2.53 26.17
C ASP A 702 5.54 -4.01 26.61
N ALA A 703 6.46 -4.39 27.49
CA ALA A 703 6.59 -5.73 28.00
C ALA A 703 5.32 -6.25 28.70
N GLU A 704 4.52 -5.38 29.34
CA GLU A 704 3.24 -5.79 29.93
C GLU A 704 2.26 -6.27 28.87
N ALA A 705 2.15 -5.55 27.74
CA ALA A 705 1.28 -5.91 26.63
C ALA A 705 1.72 -7.22 25.97
N VAL A 706 3.04 -7.40 25.75
CA VAL A 706 3.62 -8.63 25.23
C VAL A 706 3.29 -9.81 26.15
N ASN A 707 3.54 -9.67 27.46
CA ASN A 707 3.26 -10.71 28.45
C ASN A 707 1.80 -11.13 28.47
N ARG A 708 0.89 -10.18 28.39
CA ARG A 708 -0.56 -10.44 28.31
C ARG A 708 -0.91 -11.27 27.08
N GLY A 709 -0.34 -10.93 25.92
CA GLY A 709 -0.59 -11.62 24.66
C GLY A 709 -0.09 -13.07 24.69
N LEU A 710 1.18 -13.26 25.04
CA LEU A 710 1.81 -14.59 25.05
C LEU A 710 1.20 -15.54 26.09
N LEU A 711 0.84 -15.03 27.28
CA LEU A 711 0.16 -15.84 28.30
C LEU A 711 -1.25 -16.24 27.84
N GLY A 712 -1.96 -15.37 27.12
CA GLY A 712 -3.24 -15.70 26.50
C GLY A 712 -3.09 -16.81 25.45
N TRP A 713 -2.06 -16.76 24.62
CA TRP A 713 -1.78 -17.84 23.65
C TRP A 713 -1.44 -19.16 24.35
N ILE A 714 -0.62 -19.12 25.41
CA ILE A 714 -0.30 -20.32 26.20
C ILE A 714 -1.55 -20.97 26.79
N ASP A 715 -2.50 -20.14 27.29
CA ASP A 715 -3.71 -20.64 27.94
C ASP A 715 -4.76 -21.17 26.92
N ASP A 716 -4.88 -20.55 25.76
CA ASP A 716 -6.00 -20.77 24.85
C ASP A 716 -5.64 -21.58 23.59
N GLU A 717 -4.39 -21.48 23.11
CA GLU A 717 -4.03 -21.95 21.77
C GLU A 717 -2.84 -22.94 21.76
N ALA A 718 -1.95 -22.87 22.74
CA ALA A 718 -0.71 -23.67 22.74
C ALA A 718 -0.97 -25.19 22.80
N VAL A 719 -0.32 -25.92 21.92
CA VAL A 719 -0.33 -27.39 21.93
C VAL A 719 1.09 -27.88 22.20
N ALA A 720 1.28 -28.57 23.32
CA ALA A 720 2.61 -29.09 23.72
C ALA A 720 3.05 -30.29 22.84
N PRO A 721 4.34 -30.38 22.48
CA PRO A 721 5.38 -29.39 22.80
C PRO A 721 5.24 -28.12 21.96
N TRP A 722 5.51 -26.97 22.57
CA TRP A 722 5.46 -25.70 21.86
C TRP A 722 6.80 -24.97 21.92
N PHE A 723 7.05 -24.17 20.86
CA PHE A 723 8.12 -23.20 20.76
C PHE A 723 7.51 -21.81 20.68
N LEU A 724 7.84 -20.95 21.63
CA LEU A 724 7.37 -19.58 21.70
C LEU A 724 8.58 -18.63 21.62
N PHE A 725 8.63 -17.86 20.55
CA PHE A 725 9.66 -16.84 20.31
C PHE A 725 9.09 -15.46 20.66
N VAL A 726 9.81 -14.67 21.45
CA VAL A 726 9.34 -13.37 21.95
C VAL A 726 10.42 -12.32 21.76
N GLY A 727 10.11 -11.26 21.01
CA GLY A 727 10.94 -10.07 20.90
C GLY A 727 10.33 -8.91 21.71
N TYR A 728 11.03 -8.48 22.78
CA TYR A 728 10.69 -7.29 23.54
C TYR A 728 11.43 -6.09 22.97
N MET A 729 10.74 -4.95 22.91
CA MET A 729 11.33 -3.68 22.49
C MET A 729 11.98 -2.91 23.65
N ASP A 730 11.46 -3.08 24.87
CA ASP A 730 12.12 -2.50 26.06
C ASP A 730 13.48 -3.23 26.26
N PRO A 731 14.62 -2.52 26.35
CA PRO A 731 14.85 -1.10 26.65
C PRO A 731 15.24 -0.21 25.47
N HIS A 732 14.86 -0.51 24.25
CA HIS A 732 15.12 0.31 23.05
C HIS A 732 14.51 1.72 23.18
N ASP A 733 15.08 2.73 22.50
CA ASP A 733 14.47 4.07 22.44
C ASP A 733 13.04 4.04 21.84
N PRO A 734 12.13 4.94 22.22
CA PRO A 734 12.26 6.03 23.19
C PRO A 734 12.29 5.55 24.66
N TYR A 735 13.16 6.17 25.44
CA TYR A 735 13.27 5.87 26.86
C TYR A 735 12.25 6.64 27.66
N PHE A 736 11.60 5.99 28.63
CA PHE A 736 10.59 6.57 29.52
C PHE A 736 11.00 6.51 30.98
N THR A 737 10.44 7.40 31.77
CA THR A 737 10.49 7.26 33.22
C THR A 737 9.50 6.21 33.71
N HIS A 738 9.88 5.34 34.64
CA HIS A 738 8.99 4.34 35.22
C HIS A 738 8.80 4.55 36.74
N PRO A 739 7.56 4.75 37.23
CA PRO A 739 6.30 4.90 36.45
C PRO A 739 6.30 6.15 35.56
N TYR A 740 5.64 6.07 34.41
CA TYR A 740 5.58 7.15 33.44
C TYR A 740 5.01 8.43 34.05
N ASP A 741 5.76 9.52 34.00
CA ASP A 741 5.41 10.82 34.56
C ASP A 741 5.05 11.88 33.51
N GLY A 742 5.02 11.51 32.25
CA GLY A 742 4.79 12.41 31.11
C GLY A 742 6.07 12.81 30.39
N SER A 743 7.22 12.28 30.79
CA SER A 743 8.51 12.58 30.17
C SER A 743 9.13 11.34 29.53
N GLY A 744 9.90 11.58 28.47
CA GLY A 744 10.64 10.55 27.76
C GLY A 744 11.66 11.17 26.81
N TYR A 745 12.59 10.37 26.34
CA TYR A 745 13.61 10.80 25.40
C TYR A 745 13.57 9.91 24.16
N ALA A 746 13.41 10.50 22.99
CA ALA A 746 13.28 9.78 21.72
C ALA A 746 14.36 10.21 20.73
N ARG A 747 15.02 9.26 20.09
CA ARG A 747 15.96 9.45 18.98
C ARG A 747 15.38 10.34 17.88
N ALA A 748 14.11 10.13 17.52
CA ALA A 748 13.41 10.92 16.50
C ALA A 748 13.44 12.44 16.75
N ALA A 749 13.44 12.85 18.01
CA ALA A 749 13.53 14.27 18.41
C ALA A 749 14.98 14.72 18.60
N HIS A 750 15.90 13.81 18.89
CA HIS A 750 17.27 14.06 19.32
C HIS A 750 18.25 13.12 18.61
N GLN A 751 18.35 13.21 17.29
CA GLN A 751 19.19 12.33 16.47
C GLN A 751 20.68 12.35 16.86
N LYS A 752 21.16 13.50 17.32
CA LYS A 752 22.53 13.71 17.78
C LYS A 752 22.51 14.35 19.18
N PRO A 753 22.41 13.54 20.23
CA PRO A 753 22.48 14.06 21.59
C PRO A 753 23.79 14.80 21.86
N ASP A 754 23.78 15.75 22.80
CA ASP A 754 25.02 16.36 23.27
C ASP A 754 25.78 15.33 24.13
N PRO A 755 27.11 15.17 23.97
CA PRO A 755 27.89 14.25 24.82
C PRO A 755 27.68 14.43 26.33
N SER A 756 27.33 15.63 26.77
CA SER A 756 26.98 15.87 28.19
C SER A 756 25.68 15.20 28.65
N GLU A 757 24.85 14.71 27.71
CA GLU A 757 23.58 13.99 28.01
C GLU A 757 23.79 12.48 28.17
N ALA A 758 24.96 11.94 27.78
CA ALA A 758 25.23 10.51 27.78
C ALA A 758 24.89 9.79 29.08
N SER A 759 25.36 10.32 30.22
CA SER A 759 25.06 9.74 31.52
C SER A 759 23.56 9.78 31.88
N ALA A 760 22.84 10.82 31.46
CA ALA A 760 21.42 10.95 31.72
C ALA A 760 20.62 9.94 30.83
N LEU A 761 21.06 9.74 29.59
CA LEU A 761 20.45 8.77 28.69
C LEU A 761 20.70 7.33 29.15
N SER A 762 21.93 7.02 29.55
CA SER A 762 22.27 5.72 30.14
C SER A 762 21.42 5.43 31.40
N ALA A 763 21.16 6.44 32.23
CA ALA A 763 20.29 6.26 33.41
C ALA A 763 18.81 6.02 33.04
N LEU A 764 18.29 6.63 31.97
CA LEU A 764 16.95 6.35 31.46
C LEU A 764 16.87 4.92 30.89
N TYR A 765 17.87 4.51 30.13
CA TYR A 765 18.00 3.16 29.63
C TYR A 765 18.06 2.11 30.76
N ASP A 766 18.78 2.35 31.86
CA ASP A 766 18.75 1.51 33.06
C ASP A 766 17.35 1.46 33.69
N GLY A 767 16.58 2.54 33.58
CA GLY A 767 15.19 2.59 33.99
C GLY A 767 14.30 1.66 33.18
N GLU A 768 14.49 1.63 31.86
CA GLU A 768 13.79 0.71 30.97
C GLU A 768 14.16 -0.76 31.26
N ILE A 769 15.45 -1.06 31.46
CA ILE A 769 15.91 -2.40 31.87
C ILE A 769 15.22 -2.84 33.17
N SER A 770 15.14 -1.95 34.17
CA SER A 770 14.49 -2.24 35.44
C SER A 770 12.99 -2.47 35.29
N TYR A 771 12.32 -1.73 34.39
CA TYR A 771 10.92 -1.95 34.05
C TYR A 771 10.72 -3.33 33.39
N TRP A 772 11.51 -3.63 32.34
CA TRP A 772 11.48 -4.95 31.71
C TRP A 772 11.74 -6.09 32.70
N ASP A 773 12.72 -5.97 33.59
CA ASP A 773 13.03 -6.96 34.66
C ASP A 773 11.80 -7.22 35.54
N ALA A 774 11.07 -6.18 35.93
CA ALA A 774 9.86 -6.32 36.71
C ALA A 774 8.76 -7.11 35.96
N GLU A 775 8.57 -6.84 34.68
CA GLU A 775 7.62 -7.55 33.82
C GLU A 775 8.08 -9.00 33.55
N PHE A 776 9.38 -9.23 33.35
CA PHE A 776 9.97 -10.55 33.26
C PHE A 776 9.71 -11.36 34.53
N GLY A 777 9.88 -10.77 35.71
CA GLY A 777 9.52 -11.39 36.98
C GLY A 777 8.06 -11.85 37.06
N LYS A 778 7.13 -10.98 36.59
CA LYS A 778 5.69 -11.32 36.51
C LYS A 778 5.43 -12.49 35.55
N LEU A 779 6.11 -12.51 34.40
CA LEU A 779 6.02 -13.61 33.44
C LEU A 779 6.48 -14.92 34.06
N LEU A 780 7.66 -14.95 34.71
CA LEU A 780 8.17 -16.14 35.36
C LEU A 780 7.24 -16.67 36.47
N ASP A 781 6.65 -15.75 37.25
CA ASP A 781 5.68 -16.11 38.29
C ASP A 781 4.37 -16.64 37.68
N ALA A 782 3.91 -16.09 36.56
CA ALA A 782 2.75 -16.61 35.83
C ALA A 782 3.01 -18.03 35.26
N LEU A 783 4.21 -18.31 34.78
CA LEU A 783 4.62 -19.63 34.31
C LEU A 783 4.71 -20.64 35.47
N ARG A 784 5.24 -20.23 36.65
CA ARG A 784 5.24 -21.04 37.87
C ARG A 784 3.84 -21.41 38.34
N GLN A 785 2.92 -20.44 38.34
CA GLN A 785 1.50 -20.66 38.71
C GLN A 785 0.81 -21.65 37.78
N ARG A 786 1.22 -21.73 36.53
CA ARG A 786 0.72 -22.71 35.54
C ARG A 786 1.41 -24.05 35.62
N GLY A 787 2.42 -24.22 36.50
CA GLY A 787 3.22 -25.43 36.59
C GLY A 787 4.10 -25.72 35.37
N LEU A 788 4.39 -24.67 34.55
CA LEU A 788 5.19 -24.84 33.34
C LEU A 788 6.69 -24.60 33.57
N TYR A 789 7.04 -23.71 34.50
CA TYR A 789 8.40 -23.19 34.69
C TYR A 789 9.46 -24.26 34.81
N ASP A 790 9.22 -25.32 35.65
CA ASP A 790 10.23 -26.31 35.97
C ASP A 790 10.67 -27.12 34.74
N ASP A 791 9.72 -27.52 33.89
CA ASP A 791 9.99 -28.36 32.71
C ASP A 791 10.29 -27.52 31.44
N LEU A 792 10.26 -26.18 31.54
CA LEU A 792 10.46 -25.29 30.42
C LEU A 792 11.95 -25.06 30.15
N THR A 793 12.35 -25.12 28.89
CA THR A 793 13.60 -24.53 28.41
C THR A 793 13.38 -23.06 28.17
N ILE A 794 14.17 -22.18 28.80
CA ILE A 794 14.06 -20.73 28.59
C ILE A 794 15.41 -20.19 28.11
N VAL A 795 15.44 -19.58 26.93
CA VAL A 795 16.58 -18.84 26.39
C VAL A 795 16.28 -17.36 26.56
N VAL A 796 17.21 -16.59 27.13
CA VAL A 796 17.12 -15.14 27.28
C VAL A 796 18.39 -14.53 26.72
N THR A 797 18.26 -13.67 25.70
CA THR A 797 19.38 -12.99 25.07
C THR A 797 18.95 -11.61 24.55
N SER A 798 19.87 -10.89 23.92
CA SER A 798 19.59 -9.67 23.14
C SER A 798 20.02 -9.85 21.70
N ASP A 799 19.49 -9.03 20.82
CA ASP A 799 19.88 -8.95 19.42
C ASP A 799 21.12 -8.08 19.20
N HIS A 800 21.28 -6.97 19.93
CA HIS A 800 22.46 -6.10 19.99
C HIS A 800 22.43 -5.22 21.25
N GLY A 801 23.38 -4.32 21.38
CA GLY A 801 23.46 -3.34 22.46
C GLY A 801 23.17 -1.91 21.98
N GLU A 802 23.63 -0.92 22.78
CA GLU A 802 23.35 0.51 22.59
C GLU A 802 24.57 1.34 23.01
N GLU A 803 24.92 2.39 22.26
CA GLU A 803 26.05 3.27 22.57
C GLU A 803 25.57 4.59 23.21
N PHE A 804 26.28 5.02 24.25
CA PHE A 804 26.03 6.27 24.99
C PHE A 804 27.31 7.15 25.03
N ASP A 805 27.90 7.47 23.89
CA ASP A 805 29.09 8.31 23.70
C ASP A 805 30.41 7.63 24.11
N GLU A 806 30.45 6.30 24.32
CA GLU A 806 31.70 5.59 24.67
C GLU A 806 32.75 5.75 23.56
N HIS A 807 32.34 5.70 22.30
CA HIS A 807 33.21 5.92 21.12
C HIS A 807 32.75 7.15 20.30
N GLY A 808 32.24 8.19 20.95
CA GLY A 808 31.88 9.46 20.33
C GLY A 808 30.57 9.43 19.52
N GLY A 809 29.68 8.49 19.82
CA GLY A 809 28.37 8.39 19.20
C GLY A 809 27.25 7.95 20.14
N PHE A 810 26.08 7.84 19.59
CA PHE A 810 24.88 7.39 20.29
C PHE A 810 24.12 6.40 19.42
N TRP A 811 23.28 5.61 20.06
CA TRP A 811 22.39 4.65 19.43
C TRP A 811 23.15 3.36 18.96
N HIS A 812 22.62 2.66 17.97
CA HIS A 812 23.16 1.38 17.50
C HIS A 812 23.21 1.31 15.97
N GLY A 813 23.79 0.24 15.42
CA GLY A 813 23.83 -0.02 13.98
C GLY A 813 24.93 0.73 13.23
N THR A 814 25.84 1.41 13.91
CA THR A 814 26.86 2.24 13.28
C THR A 814 28.29 1.86 13.63
N THR A 815 28.50 0.99 14.62
CA THR A 815 29.80 0.44 15.04
C THR A 815 29.70 -1.02 15.39
N LEU A 816 30.87 -1.67 15.62
CA LEU A 816 30.95 -3.06 16.08
C LEU A 816 31.77 -3.19 17.38
N TYR A 817 31.77 -2.13 18.20
CA TYR A 817 32.37 -2.19 19.53
C TYR A 817 31.51 -3.00 20.51
N ASP A 818 32.10 -3.40 21.64
CA ASP A 818 31.44 -4.32 22.56
C ASP A 818 30.14 -3.79 23.16
N GLU A 819 29.99 -2.47 23.33
CA GLU A 819 28.71 -1.86 23.76
C GLU A 819 27.54 -2.11 22.78
N GLN A 820 27.84 -2.42 21.50
CA GLN A 820 26.82 -2.74 20.51
C GLN A 820 26.73 -4.23 20.17
N VAL A 821 27.82 -5.04 20.39
CA VAL A 821 27.81 -6.45 19.98
C VAL A 821 27.92 -7.45 21.13
N ARG A 822 28.24 -7.02 22.36
CA ARG A 822 28.29 -7.92 23.51
C ARG A 822 26.95 -7.95 24.25
N VAL A 823 26.30 -9.11 24.22
CA VAL A 823 24.93 -9.29 24.70
C VAL A 823 24.86 -10.28 25.86
N PRO A 824 23.84 -10.20 26.73
CA PRO A 824 23.62 -11.22 27.75
C PRO A 824 23.10 -12.52 27.10
N LEU A 825 23.44 -13.64 27.70
CA LEU A 825 22.88 -14.96 27.35
C LEU A 825 22.68 -15.81 28.58
N PHE A 826 21.45 -16.28 28.76
CA PHE A 826 21.05 -17.23 29.78
C PHE A 826 20.27 -18.38 29.15
N ILE A 827 20.57 -19.62 29.52
CA ILE A 827 19.82 -20.81 29.10
C ILE A 827 19.40 -21.59 30.33
N LYS A 828 18.11 -21.50 30.68
CA LYS A 828 17.52 -22.38 31.69
C LYS A 828 17.12 -23.69 31.05
N LEU A 829 17.64 -24.77 31.57
CA LEU A 829 17.28 -26.12 31.17
C LEU A 829 16.17 -26.70 32.07
N PRO A 830 15.38 -27.67 31.60
CA PRO A 830 14.37 -28.35 32.41
C PRO A 830 14.90 -28.82 33.74
N GLN A 831 14.09 -28.65 34.79
CA GLN A 831 14.46 -28.97 36.19
C GLN A 831 15.70 -28.22 36.68
N ASN A 832 15.94 -27.02 36.14
CA ASN A 832 17.09 -26.14 36.44
C ASN A 832 18.44 -26.88 36.33
N ARG A 833 18.54 -27.86 35.41
CA ARG A 833 19.80 -28.61 35.22
C ARG A 833 20.91 -27.60 34.86
N ARG A 834 22.05 -27.70 35.53
CA ARG A 834 23.19 -26.79 35.42
C ARG A 834 22.88 -25.36 35.88
N GLY A 835 21.80 -25.13 36.64
CA GLY A 835 21.48 -23.80 37.18
C GLY A 835 22.64 -23.21 38.00
N GLY A 836 22.86 -21.90 37.87
CA GLY A 836 23.98 -21.19 38.50
C GLY A 836 25.35 -21.46 37.88
N THR A 837 25.45 -22.28 36.81
CA THR A 837 26.72 -22.49 36.09
C THR A 837 27.06 -21.30 35.24
N VAL A 838 28.34 -20.93 35.26
CA VAL A 838 28.89 -19.87 34.39
C VAL A 838 29.76 -20.51 33.30
N VAL A 839 29.42 -20.25 32.08
CA VAL A 839 30.16 -20.62 30.86
C VAL A 839 31.05 -19.45 30.46
N ARG A 840 32.33 -19.67 30.20
CA ARG A 840 33.31 -18.60 29.96
C ARG A 840 33.88 -18.59 28.54
N HIS A 841 33.65 -19.64 27.77
CA HIS A 841 34.03 -19.61 26.34
C HIS A 841 33.08 -18.69 25.57
N TRP A 842 33.53 -18.26 24.40
CA TRP A 842 32.77 -17.35 23.55
C TRP A 842 31.62 -18.06 22.84
N VAL A 843 30.52 -17.33 22.65
CA VAL A 843 29.32 -17.78 21.95
C VAL A 843 28.85 -16.68 21.02
N GLN A 844 28.33 -17.07 19.85
CA GLN A 844 27.74 -16.14 18.88
C GLN A 844 26.22 -16.33 18.79
N SER A 845 25.48 -15.31 18.36
CA SER A 845 24.02 -15.41 18.16
C SER A 845 23.63 -16.51 17.18
N ILE A 846 24.45 -16.78 16.15
CA ILE A 846 24.22 -17.88 15.20
C ILE A 846 24.28 -19.27 15.86
N ASP A 847 24.91 -19.39 17.03
CA ASP A 847 25.03 -20.68 17.78
C ASP A 847 23.72 -21.07 18.47
N LEU A 848 22.78 -20.15 18.61
CA LEU A 848 21.53 -20.36 19.36
C LEU A 848 20.57 -21.32 18.63
N MET A 849 20.46 -21.24 17.31
CA MET A 849 19.64 -22.18 16.55
C MET A 849 20.11 -23.61 16.66
N PRO A 850 21.39 -23.98 16.36
CA PRO A 850 21.85 -25.35 16.51
C PRO A 850 21.85 -25.81 17.96
N THR A 851 22.08 -24.93 18.95
CA THR A 851 21.95 -25.26 20.37
C THR A 851 20.53 -25.68 20.73
N VAL A 852 19.51 -24.91 20.35
CA VAL A 852 18.10 -25.23 20.62
C VAL A 852 17.72 -26.54 19.94
N LEU A 853 18.11 -26.75 18.68
CA LEU A 853 17.88 -28.00 17.96
C LEU A 853 18.54 -29.19 18.63
N GLY A 854 19.78 -29.03 19.12
CA GLY A 854 20.50 -30.07 19.88
C GLY A 854 19.82 -30.42 21.21
N LEU A 855 19.18 -29.47 21.88
CA LEU A 855 18.45 -29.73 23.14
C LEU A 855 17.20 -30.59 22.94
N VAL A 856 16.71 -30.73 21.74
CA VAL A 856 15.52 -31.52 21.38
C VAL A 856 15.81 -32.64 20.39
N ASP A 857 17.09 -32.98 20.21
CA ASP A 857 17.57 -34.03 19.29
C ASP A 857 17.10 -33.82 17.84
N ALA A 858 16.91 -32.56 17.42
CA ALA A 858 16.54 -32.22 16.06
C ALA A 858 17.80 -32.01 15.19
N PRO A 859 17.78 -32.41 13.90
CA PRO A 859 18.91 -32.21 13.01
C PRO A 859 19.09 -30.73 12.68
N VAL A 860 20.34 -30.30 12.62
CA VAL A 860 20.71 -28.95 12.18
C VAL A 860 20.56 -28.87 10.65
N PRO A 861 19.85 -27.88 10.10
CA PRO A 861 19.69 -27.70 8.66
C PRO A 861 21.02 -27.46 7.95
N GLU A 862 21.07 -27.79 6.65
CA GLU A 862 22.22 -27.51 5.80
C GLU A 862 22.44 -25.99 5.66
N GLY A 863 23.70 -25.58 5.66
CA GLY A 863 24.09 -24.17 5.53
C GLY A 863 24.06 -23.36 6.85
N VAL A 864 23.66 -23.96 7.98
CA VAL A 864 23.84 -23.34 9.31
C VAL A 864 25.33 -23.26 9.63
N GLN A 865 25.77 -22.06 10.05
CA GLN A 865 27.19 -21.76 10.31
C GLN A 865 27.51 -21.71 11.81
N GLY A 866 26.49 -21.59 12.66
CA GLY A 866 26.64 -21.64 14.12
C GLY A 866 26.97 -23.05 14.64
N GLY A 867 27.54 -23.10 15.86
CA GLY A 867 27.85 -24.30 16.61
C GLY A 867 26.94 -24.48 17.84
N ASP A 868 27.31 -25.41 18.72
CA ASP A 868 26.63 -25.55 20.01
C ASP A 868 27.22 -24.55 21.03
N ALA A 869 26.38 -23.66 21.56
CA ALA A 869 26.76 -22.67 22.58
C ALA A 869 27.43 -23.30 23.82
N PHE A 870 27.11 -24.55 24.17
CA PHE A 870 27.77 -25.23 25.27
C PHE A 870 29.19 -25.75 24.95
N THR A 871 29.57 -25.75 23.68
CA THR A 871 30.93 -26.08 23.22
C THR A 871 31.77 -24.80 23.01
N GLY A 872 31.17 -23.75 22.51
CA GLY A 872 31.76 -22.46 22.26
C GLY A 872 32.66 -22.38 21.01
N THR A 873 33.26 -21.22 20.81
CA THR A 873 34.15 -20.89 19.69
C THR A 873 35.34 -20.05 20.18
N ASP A 874 36.46 -20.08 19.43
CA ASP A 874 37.63 -19.22 19.65
C ASP A 874 37.62 -17.99 18.67
N ILE A 875 36.59 -17.86 17.81
CA ILE A 875 36.48 -16.80 16.82
C ILE A 875 35.05 -16.28 16.83
N ILE A 876 34.91 -14.94 16.96
CA ILE A 876 33.64 -14.21 16.76
C ILE A 876 33.79 -13.40 15.47
N TYR A 877 32.75 -13.40 14.65
CA TYR A 877 32.69 -12.58 13.44
C TYR A 877 31.36 -11.79 13.41
N ALA A 878 31.44 -10.49 13.19
CA ALA A 878 30.28 -9.64 13.04
C ALA A 878 30.42 -8.72 11.83
N GLU A 879 29.28 -8.37 11.24
CA GLU A 879 29.17 -7.56 10.02
C GLU A 879 28.10 -6.50 10.18
N GLU A 880 28.32 -5.34 9.56
CA GLU A 880 27.36 -4.26 9.56
C GLU A 880 27.31 -3.57 8.20
N SER A 881 26.10 -3.25 7.73
CA SER A 881 25.89 -2.42 6.54
C SER A 881 24.68 -1.52 6.76
N HIS A 882 24.88 -0.45 7.57
CA HIS A 882 23.81 0.43 7.99
C HIS A 882 24.22 1.91 7.87
N GLU A 883 23.36 2.75 7.30
CA GLU A 883 23.53 4.22 7.20
C GLU A 883 24.88 4.65 6.60
N GLY A 884 25.36 3.89 5.61
CA GLY A 884 26.64 4.17 4.93
C GLY A 884 27.88 3.66 5.67
N ASN A 885 27.73 3.08 6.85
CA ASN A 885 28.79 2.34 7.53
C ASN A 885 28.78 0.90 7.01
N VAL A 886 29.89 0.44 6.45
CA VAL A 886 30.10 -0.95 6.06
C VAL A 886 31.29 -1.48 6.85
N LEU A 887 31.00 -2.30 7.83
CA LEU A 887 31.93 -2.72 8.84
C LEU A 887 32.01 -4.24 8.90
N GLU A 888 33.19 -4.75 9.25
CA GLU A 888 33.39 -6.14 9.62
C GLU A 888 34.30 -6.18 10.85
N SER A 889 34.01 -7.07 11.75
CA SER A 889 34.90 -7.32 12.87
C SER A 889 35.20 -8.79 13.06
N VAL A 890 36.40 -9.08 13.53
CA VAL A 890 36.77 -10.40 13.99
C VAL A 890 37.43 -10.29 15.36
N ARG A 891 36.94 -11.08 16.30
CA ARG A 891 37.59 -11.33 17.59
C ARG A 891 38.16 -12.74 17.57
N GLU A 892 39.46 -12.91 17.94
CA GLU A 892 40.12 -14.19 17.95
C GLU A 892 40.97 -14.39 19.20
N LEU A 893 41.02 -15.66 19.68
CA LEU A 893 41.82 -16.06 20.79
C LEU A 893 43.15 -16.62 20.29
N ARG A 894 44.30 -16.05 20.72
CA ARG A 894 45.66 -16.55 20.43
C ARG A 894 46.33 -16.91 21.72
N GLY A 895 46.21 -18.17 22.13
CA GLY A 895 46.66 -18.63 23.44
C GLY A 895 45.77 -18.03 24.54
N THR A 896 46.27 -17.04 25.27
CA THR A 896 45.49 -16.30 26.29
C THR A 896 45.15 -14.89 25.88
N ASP A 897 45.63 -14.44 24.72
CA ASP A 897 45.53 -13.06 24.26
C ASP A 897 44.32 -12.93 23.38
N GLU A 898 43.45 -11.95 23.67
CA GLU A 898 42.23 -11.70 22.94
C GLU A 898 42.42 -10.47 22.03
N TYR A 899 42.40 -10.71 20.71
CA TYR A 899 42.49 -9.65 19.70
C TYR A 899 41.16 -9.40 19.04
N LYS A 900 40.78 -8.13 18.91
CA LYS A 900 39.64 -7.71 18.10
C LYS A 900 40.10 -6.71 17.04
N LEU A 901 39.77 -6.99 15.77
CA LEU A 901 40.00 -6.12 14.63
C LEU A 901 38.68 -5.66 14.06
N ILE A 902 38.55 -4.35 13.81
CA ILE A 902 37.43 -3.75 13.10
C ILE A 902 37.97 -3.19 11.80
N SER A 903 37.31 -3.54 10.68
CA SER A 903 37.55 -3.00 9.34
C SER A 903 36.39 -2.15 8.91
N ALA A 904 36.64 -0.90 8.52
CA ALA A 904 35.62 0.06 8.12
C ALA A 904 35.84 0.55 6.68
N ASN A 905 34.75 0.83 5.95
CA ASN A 905 34.81 1.41 4.62
C ASN A 905 35.39 2.83 4.67
N PRO A 906 36.20 3.21 3.64
CA PRO A 906 36.75 4.55 3.58
C PRO A 906 35.67 5.63 3.56
N GLY A 907 35.81 6.63 4.44
CA GLY A 907 34.88 7.74 4.55
C GLY A 907 33.52 7.35 5.13
N ASN A 908 33.49 6.31 5.97
CA ASN A 908 32.30 5.95 6.70
C ASN A 908 31.74 7.12 7.53
N PRO A 909 30.42 7.27 7.69
CA PRO A 909 29.79 8.38 8.41
C PRO A 909 30.20 8.50 9.88
N ARG A 910 30.55 7.36 10.51
CA ARG A 910 31.03 7.34 11.92
C ARG A 910 32.45 7.89 12.08
N GLY A 911 33.24 7.96 11.00
CA GLY A 911 34.61 8.45 11.04
C GLY A 911 35.60 7.45 11.65
N LEU A 912 35.27 6.15 11.65
CA LEU A 912 36.19 5.09 12.09
C LEU A 912 37.41 5.00 11.16
N GLU A 913 38.55 4.64 11.74
CA GLU A 913 39.74 4.33 10.95
C GLU A 913 39.49 3.08 10.06
N PRO A 914 40.16 3.00 8.89
CA PRO A 914 39.95 1.86 8.00
C PRO A 914 40.27 0.50 8.62
N ILE A 915 41.18 0.47 9.58
CA ILE A 915 41.53 -0.71 10.39
C ILE A 915 41.79 -0.25 11.82
N GLU A 916 41.14 -0.90 12.75
CA GLU A 916 41.39 -0.73 14.18
C GLU A 916 41.70 -2.09 14.78
N LEU A 917 42.62 -2.17 15.74
CA LEU A 917 43.03 -3.38 16.43
C LEU A 917 43.10 -3.14 17.93
N TYR A 918 42.46 -4.03 18.69
CA TYR A 918 42.39 -3.92 20.14
C TYR A 918 42.83 -5.23 20.82
N ARG A 919 43.45 -5.10 21.99
CA ARG A 919 43.72 -6.19 22.94
C ARG A 919 42.66 -6.15 24.01
N VAL A 920 41.50 -6.74 23.72
CA VAL A 920 40.29 -6.60 24.56
C VAL A 920 40.39 -7.28 25.94
N ASP A 921 41.35 -8.19 26.12
CA ASP A 921 41.72 -8.73 27.42
C ASP A 921 42.42 -7.71 28.32
N LEU A 922 43.10 -6.71 27.76
CA LEU A 922 43.84 -5.65 28.47
C LEU A 922 43.11 -4.31 28.39
N ASP A 923 42.31 -4.09 27.38
CA ASP A 923 41.57 -2.88 27.04
C ASP A 923 40.11 -3.25 26.68
N PRO A 924 39.31 -3.67 27.66
CA PRO A 924 37.93 -4.08 27.41
C PRO A 924 37.01 -2.94 26.97
N GLY A 925 37.41 -1.68 27.10
CA GLY A 925 36.70 -0.50 26.61
C GLY A 925 37.13 -0.08 25.20
N GLU A 926 38.01 -0.84 24.51
CA GLU A 926 38.43 -0.58 23.11
C GLU A 926 38.91 0.86 22.84
N THR A 927 39.60 1.46 23.78
CA THR A 927 40.01 2.86 23.74
C THR A 927 41.39 3.09 23.13
N ASN A 928 42.21 2.04 23.04
CA ASN A 928 43.61 2.13 22.55
C ASN A 928 43.79 1.34 21.28
N ASN A 929 43.62 2.01 20.12
CA ASN A 929 43.87 1.39 18.81
C ASN A 929 45.34 1.08 18.60
N LEU A 930 45.67 -0.20 18.45
CA LEU A 930 47.04 -0.72 18.29
C LEU A 930 47.43 -0.93 16.83
N ALA A 931 46.62 -0.58 15.86
CA ALA A 931 46.81 -0.91 14.44
C ALA A 931 48.15 -0.40 13.89
N ASP A 932 48.52 0.83 14.24
CA ASP A 932 49.82 1.41 13.79
C ASP A 932 51.02 0.82 14.54
N ALA A 933 50.83 0.43 15.80
CA ALA A 933 51.90 -0.05 16.68
C ALA A 933 52.18 -1.56 16.52
N GLN A 934 51.18 -2.37 16.13
CA GLN A 934 51.23 -3.83 16.08
C GLN A 934 50.90 -4.36 14.68
N THR A 935 51.65 -3.98 13.67
CA THR A 935 51.39 -4.32 12.27
C THR A 935 51.40 -5.82 11.97
N ASP A 936 52.21 -6.61 12.66
CA ASP A 936 52.23 -8.08 12.51
C ASP A 936 50.89 -8.72 13.02
N ASP A 937 50.35 -8.20 14.11
CA ASP A 937 49.09 -8.66 14.65
C ASP A 937 47.92 -8.24 13.75
N VAL A 938 47.93 -7.02 13.19
CA VAL A 938 46.99 -6.57 12.16
C VAL A 938 47.01 -7.54 10.97
N VAL A 939 48.17 -7.90 10.44
CA VAL A 939 48.31 -8.85 9.32
C VAL A 939 47.73 -10.22 9.69
N ALA A 940 48.01 -10.71 10.90
CA ALA A 940 47.54 -11.99 11.35
C ALA A 940 45.99 -12.01 11.54
N THR A 941 45.45 -11.00 12.25
CA THR A 941 43.97 -10.92 12.47
C THR A 941 43.22 -10.64 11.19
N THR A 942 43.78 -9.83 10.28
CA THR A 942 43.18 -9.62 8.93
C THR A 942 43.06 -10.95 8.14
N LYS A 943 44.03 -11.86 8.27
CA LYS A 943 43.89 -13.19 7.64
C LYS A 943 42.70 -13.99 8.20
N THR A 944 42.47 -13.89 9.50
CA THR A 944 41.30 -14.50 10.14
C THR A 944 40.02 -13.84 9.65
N LEU A 945 39.98 -12.50 9.57
CA LEU A 945 38.87 -11.73 9.02
C LEU A 945 38.54 -12.18 7.59
N VAL A 946 39.52 -12.23 6.71
CA VAL A 946 39.33 -12.68 5.31
C VAL A 946 38.81 -14.10 5.23
N LYS A 947 39.28 -14.99 6.10
CA LYS A 947 38.76 -16.36 6.17
C LYS A 947 37.31 -16.41 6.62
N GLN A 948 36.94 -15.65 7.65
CA GLN A 948 35.57 -15.60 8.14
C GLN A 948 34.64 -14.96 7.09
N ARG A 949 35.05 -13.89 6.43
CA ARG A 949 34.33 -13.32 5.30
C ARG A 949 34.08 -14.34 4.18
N ALA A 950 35.07 -15.17 3.86
CA ALA A 950 34.90 -16.20 2.86
C ALA A 950 33.89 -17.28 3.31
N LEU A 951 33.92 -17.69 4.58
CA LEU A 951 32.93 -18.60 5.15
C LEU A 951 31.53 -17.98 5.19
N ALA A 952 31.40 -16.69 5.54
CA ALA A 952 30.14 -15.97 5.56
C ALA A 952 29.48 -15.90 4.16
N ASN A 953 30.31 -15.83 3.11
CA ASN A 953 29.83 -15.78 1.74
C ASN A 953 29.68 -17.18 1.08
N GLU A 954 30.05 -18.26 1.77
CA GLU A 954 29.83 -19.64 1.26
C GLU A 954 28.33 -19.95 1.36
N ASP A 955 27.71 -20.37 0.26
CA ASP A 955 26.27 -20.63 0.14
C ASP A 955 25.39 -19.41 0.51
N ALA A 956 25.88 -18.19 0.30
CA ALA A 956 25.14 -16.98 0.57
C ALA A 956 23.88 -16.88 -0.30
N VAL A 957 22.81 -16.45 0.31
CA VAL A 957 21.50 -16.22 -0.33
C VAL A 957 21.26 -14.71 -0.43
N SER A 958 20.71 -14.26 -1.54
CA SER A 958 20.30 -12.85 -1.69
C SER A 958 18.96 -12.63 -1.00
N ALA A 959 18.87 -11.60 -0.17
CA ALA A 959 17.60 -11.18 0.40
C ALA A 959 16.62 -10.69 -0.69
N ASP A 960 15.34 -10.88 -0.42
CA ASP A 960 14.28 -10.24 -1.19
C ASP A 960 14.19 -8.77 -0.79
N SER A 961 14.09 -7.87 -1.77
CA SER A 961 13.97 -6.43 -1.49
C SER A 961 12.49 -6.03 -1.41
N VAL A 962 12.11 -5.44 -0.29
CA VAL A 962 10.76 -4.89 -0.07
C VAL A 962 10.81 -3.37 -0.22
N GLU A 963 10.02 -2.82 -1.15
CA GLU A 963 9.81 -1.37 -1.20
C GLU A 963 8.92 -0.97 -0.02
N LEU A 964 9.48 -0.21 0.91
CA LEU A 964 8.70 0.41 1.99
C LEU A 964 7.65 1.34 1.36
N ASP A 965 6.39 1.14 1.69
CA ASP A 965 5.35 2.11 1.39
C ASP A 965 5.75 3.46 2.01
N GLU A 966 5.62 4.56 1.26
CA GLU A 966 6.00 5.90 1.75
C GLU A 966 5.31 6.29 3.07
N ASP A 967 4.12 5.77 3.34
CA ASP A 967 3.40 5.99 4.61
C ASP A 967 4.05 5.22 5.77
N VAL A 968 4.53 4.01 5.51
CA VAL A 968 5.31 3.20 6.46
C VAL A 968 6.67 3.84 6.67
N ALA A 969 7.34 4.27 5.60
CA ALA A 969 8.60 4.99 5.68
C ALA A 969 8.47 6.29 6.49
N ALA A 970 7.43 7.09 6.23
CA ALA A 970 7.16 8.32 7.00
C ALA A 970 6.82 8.05 8.47
N HIS A 971 6.18 6.91 8.77
CA HIS A 971 5.95 6.51 10.15
C HIS A 971 7.26 6.13 10.85
N LEU A 972 8.08 5.34 10.20
CA LEU A 972 9.39 4.92 10.70
C LEU A 972 10.32 6.12 10.88
N GLU A 973 10.28 7.11 9.96
CA GLU A 973 10.99 8.39 10.09
C GLU A 973 10.50 9.18 11.31
N ALA A 974 9.18 9.21 11.55
CA ALA A 974 8.59 9.94 12.66
C ALA A 974 8.94 9.35 14.04
N ILE A 975 9.21 8.05 14.10
CA ILE A 975 9.63 7.34 15.32
C ILE A 975 11.14 7.06 15.36
N GLY A 976 11.92 7.55 14.36
CA GLY A 976 13.38 7.49 14.37
C GLY A 976 14.02 6.24 13.76
N TYR A 977 13.23 5.35 13.14
CA TYR A 977 13.74 4.10 12.54
C TYR A 977 14.41 4.27 11.18
N ILE A 978 14.12 5.32 10.45
CA ILE A 978 14.75 5.65 9.16
C ILE A 978 15.05 7.13 9.07
N GLU A 979 16.24 7.48 8.57
CA GLU A 979 16.57 8.84 8.14
C GLU A 979 16.29 8.97 6.63
N ARG A 980 15.81 10.14 6.18
CA ARG A 980 15.72 10.49 4.75
C ARG A 980 17.03 11.03 4.24
#